data_a040e8210fba07f726b1757d2a4c7175
#
_entry.id   a040e8210fba07f726b1757d2a4c7175
#
_cell.length_a   1.000
_cell.length_b   1.000
_cell.length_c   1.000
_cell.angle_alpha   90.00
_cell.angle_beta   90.00
_cell.angle_gamma   90.00
#
_symmetry.space_group_name_H-M   'P 1'
#
loop_
_entity.id
_entity.type
_entity.pdbx_description
1 polymer ?
#
loop_
_entity_poly.entity_id
_entity_poly.type
_entity_poly.pdbx_seq_one_letter_code
_entity_poly.pdbx_strand_id
1 'polypeptide(L)'
;MILILALYAVSGFAQTTGKLAGKVTDSATGDALPGANVIISSSSLGAACDIDGDFYIINIPPGRYDINVSMIGYGTAIVQDLHISVNRTSNIDIGLSMASVEGEEVIVEANRISIEKDQTGTIRNISSDQMELLPVENLDQVVAMQAGIVKGHVRGGRSSEVTYLLDGMQITEAFSNNGKVVEVEMEVIQDLEVITGTFNAEYGRAMSGVINAVTKDGSNEYHGSISTGFGNYYTQHSDIFIGLSNTDYSRNSDFKLNISGPIIRDRLTLIANYRQQDNGNHLNGIRRFVPEDYSRYPAADPTTWVTEDTGDSAFVSLNYNKSESVMTKLSSRVSNSTRVSLLYQANKDEWQGYSHTWKYNPDGKNVSHSNSSLIAYQMNTVISPQMFFDLKLSQVDYSEGWYLTEDPEDSTVYLHDGYRNSSGPGFMTGGQEKTHQRRWSANNSAKFDLSWQINKNHFLKTGLLYTDHRLENRWYQIRNEFEFLPEDDEEVENPFDPNKVYVNYRPFIHTDTNSVYADEYIVEPYEYSAYIQDKLEHNEMVLNYGIRYDYFNPRTVYPSKRGNPANQILYPDNPELMSEYPEAEPQTQISPRFGLAYQLSDAAVLRFSYGHFFQMPPMYAMYQNGKFFVGPDDYQTTMGNAQLKAQKTVQYEVGVWQGLTESLSMEVAVYYRDIFDLLSTQIFTTYNERKYGVYSNKDYGNVKGLELKVDFVKDRFSAFMNYTLQYSRGNADNPSQNFDRSGGVLDPITRLIPMSWDQRHTFNTTIAYGMDAWGVTLTGYYDSGTPFNWEPLDISILDDISFLPNNEYMPSTFSVDMNAHYFFRLRNNMGLKFGLQAYNILDGLNDAWVDSRTGQAYNSIIRDNDIDGHYSDFNEYVDTVHDPSMYEAPRYFKFSMDLTF
;
A
#
# COMPACT_ATOMS: atom_id res chain seq x y z
N MET A 1 4.98 -31.71 4.65
CA MET A 1 4.81 -32.35 5.99
C MET A 1 3.84 -31.55 6.89
N ILE A 2 3.78 -30.22 6.81
CA ILE A 2 2.83 -29.38 7.57
C ILE A 2 1.37 -29.62 7.14
N LEU A 3 1.11 -29.89 5.86
CA LEU A 3 -0.26 -30.15 5.32
C LEU A 3 -0.88 -31.45 5.83
N ILE A 4 -0.09 -32.43 6.22
CA ILE A 4 -0.57 -33.73 6.72
C ILE A 4 -0.83 -33.69 8.23
N LEU A 5 -0.15 -32.82 8.99
CA LEU A 5 -0.39 -32.59 10.41
C LEU A 5 -1.64 -31.74 10.68
N ALA A 6 -2.06 -30.89 9.72
CA ALA A 6 -3.27 -30.09 9.81
C ALA A 6 -4.57 -30.91 9.73
N LEU A 7 -4.52 -32.13 9.22
CA LEU A 7 -5.70 -33.04 9.15
C LEU A 7 -6.08 -33.70 10.50
N TYR A 8 -5.23 -33.59 11.54
CA TYR A 8 -5.49 -34.16 12.87
C TYR A 8 -5.63 -33.13 13.99
N ALA A 9 -5.44 -31.83 13.71
CA ALA A 9 -5.67 -30.78 14.69
C ALA A 9 -7.13 -30.37 14.72
N VAL A 10 -7.79 -30.79 15.76
CA VAL A 10 -9.17 -30.44 16.08
C VAL A 10 -9.29 -28.94 16.30
N SER A 11 -10.24 -28.32 15.59
CA SER A 11 -11.00 -27.11 15.94
C SER A 11 -10.29 -25.76 16.01
N GLY A 12 -10.68 -24.93 15.07
CA GLY A 12 -10.98 -23.56 15.25
C GLY A 12 -10.37 -22.57 14.27
N PHE A 13 -11.01 -21.57 13.53
CA PHE A 13 -11.07 -20.19 14.02
C PHE A 13 -10.61 -19.06 13.04
N ALA A 14 -11.40 -18.07 12.52
CA ALA A 14 -11.15 -16.64 12.20
C ALA A 14 -12.26 -15.92 11.43
N GLN A 15 -12.37 -14.56 11.36
CA GLN A 15 -13.59 -13.87 10.89
C GLN A 15 -13.36 -12.84 9.78
N THR A 16 -14.24 -12.88 8.74
CA THR A 16 -14.50 -11.80 7.76
C THR A 16 -16.02 -11.75 7.48
N THR A 17 -16.83 -11.53 8.52
CA THR A 17 -18.30 -11.61 8.44
C THR A 17 -18.95 -10.40 9.10
N GLY A 18 -20.21 -10.13 8.76
CA GLY A 18 -21.06 -9.13 9.39
C GLY A 18 -22.12 -9.71 10.30
N LYS A 19 -22.90 -8.83 10.91
CA LYS A 19 -24.06 -9.12 11.78
C LYS A 19 -25.28 -8.39 11.26
N LEU A 20 -26.44 -9.03 11.32
CA LEU A 20 -27.74 -8.42 11.13
C LEU A 20 -28.48 -8.40 12.46
N ALA A 21 -29.05 -7.26 12.84
CA ALA A 21 -29.87 -7.10 14.05
C ALA A 21 -31.07 -6.21 13.75
N GLY A 22 -32.06 -6.23 14.62
CA GLY A 22 -33.22 -5.36 14.48
C GLY A 22 -34.41 -5.83 15.28
N LYS A 23 -35.57 -5.22 15.00
CA LYS A 23 -36.82 -5.48 15.68
C LYS A 23 -37.95 -5.77 14.70
N VAL A 24 -38.81 -6.73 15.06
CA VAL A 24 -40.04 -7.02 14.33
C VAL A 24 -41.24 -6.60 15.17
N THR A 25 -42.11 -5.78 14.60
CA THR A 25 -43.31 -5.22 15.26
C THR A 25 -44.56 -5.38 14.40
N ASP A 26 -45.72 -5.27 15.01
CA ASP A 26 -46.99 -5.07 14.32
C ASP A 26 -47.02 -3.66 13.71
N SER A 27 -47.21 -3.54 12.40
CA SER A 27 -47.17 -2.25 11.69
C SER A 27 -48.29 -1.28 12.07
N ALA A 28 -49.39 -1.76 12.64
CA ALA A 28 -50.55 -0.96 13.03
C ALA A 28 -50.51 -0.54 14.49
N THR A 29 -50.00 -1.40 15.37
CA THR A 29 -49.98 -1.11 16.84
C THR A 29 -48.63 -0.74 17.37
N GLY A 30 -47.54 -1.12 16.69
CA GLY A 30 -46.16 -0.96 17.18
C GLY A 30 -45.75 -2.03 18.21
N ASP A 31 -46.63 -2.98 18.54
CA ASP A 31 -46.33 -4.04 19.50
C ASP A 31 -45.24 -5.00 18.97
N ALA A 32 -44.39 -5.47 19.86
CA ALA A 32 -43.38 -6.48 19.54
C ALA A 32 -44.01 -7.77 19.05
N LEU A 33 -43.41 -8.47 18.13
CA LEU A 33 -43.82 -9.74 17.56
C LEU A 33 -42.88 -10.89 17.98
N PRO A 34 -43.00 -11.44 19.20
CA PRO A 34 -42.18 -12.55 19.66
C PRO A 34 -42.38 -13.81 18.82
N GLY A 35 -41.24 -14.45 18.46
CA GLY A 35 -41.28 -15.68 17.65
C GLY A 35 -41.44 -15.43 16.15
N ALA A 36 -41.44 -14.19 15.66
CA ALA A 36 -41.32 -13.92 14.22
C ALA A 36 -39.99 -14.49 13.70
N ASN A 37 -40.03 -15.12 12.51
CA ASN A 37 -38.87 -15.71 11.88
C ASN A 37 -38.24 -14.75 10.90
N VAL A 38 -36.93 -14.50 11.05
CA VAL A 38 -36.10 -13.72 10.14
C VAL A 38 -35.10 -14.65 9.47
N ILE A 39 -35.14 -14.76 8.15
CA ILE A 39 -34.35 -15.70 7.37
C ILE A 39 -33.64 -14.95 6.25
N ILE A 40 -32.35 -15.17 6.09
CA ILE A 40 -31.59 -14.68 4.94
C ILE A 40 -31.84 -15.60 3.75
N SER A 41 -32.40 -15.04 2.68
CA SER A 41 -32.71 -15.78 1.44
C SER A 41 -31.47 -16.48 0.89
N SER A 42 -31.66 -17.66 0.30
CA SER A 42 -30.57 -18.46 -0.26
C SER A 42 -29.49 -18.91 0.74
N SER A 43 -29.76 -18.79 2.04
CA SER A 43 -28.85 -19.24 3.10
C SER A 43 -29.57 -20.09 4.14
N SER A 44 -28.80 -20.75 5.03
CA SER A 44 -29.36 -21.45 6.20
C SER A 44 -29.31 -20.57 7.48
N LEU A 45 -29.04 -19.28 7.32
CA LEU A 45 -28.92 -18.35 8.42
C LEU A 45 -30.27 -17.69 8.73
N GLY A 46 -30.64 -17.67 10.00
CA GLY A 46 -31.87 -17.04 10.44
C GLY A 46 -31.95 -17.01 11.96
N ALA A 47 -32.90 -16.24 12.49
CA ALA A 47 -33.21 -16.15 13.90
C ALA A 47 -34.71 -16.00 14.12
N ALA A 48 -35.18 -16.43 15.29
CA ALA A 48 -36.49 -16.07 15.80
C ALA A 48 -36.37 -14.87 16.75
N CYS A 49 -37.36 -13.99 16.71
CA CYS A 49 -37.42 -12.83 17.60
C CYS A 49 -37.65 -13.24 19.05
N ASP A 50 -37.04 -12.53 19.97
CA ASP A 50 -37.19 -12.68 21.43
C ASP A 50 -38.54 -12.09 21.90
N ILE A 51 -38.75 -12.03 23.24
CA ILE A 51 -40.00 -11.53 23.85
C ILE A 51 -40.22 -10.03 23.58
N ASP A 52 -39.14 -9.27 23.33
CA ASP A 52 -39.15 -7.85 23.03
C ASP A 52 -39.27 -7.58 21.49
N GLY A 53 -39.38 -8.67 20.67
CA GLY A 53 -39.39 -8.61 19.23
C GLY A 53 -37.99 -8.40 18.59
N ASP A 54 -36.94 -8.40 19.40
CA ASP A 54 -35.58 -8.21 18.96
C ASP A 54 -35.02 -9.49 18.36
N PHE A 55 -34.16 -9.36 17.29
CA PHE A 55 -33.45 -10.48 16.69
C PHE A 55 -32.01 -10.10 16.35
N TYR A 56 -31.14 -11.09 16.25
CA TYR A 56 -29.81 -10.94 15.66
C TYR A 56 -29.37 -12.22 14.95
N ILE A 57 -28.64 -12.02 13.85
CA ILE A 57 -28.01 -13.09 13.08
C ILE A 57 -26.53 -12.71 12.92
N ILE A 58 -25.63 -13.56 13.42
CA ILE A 58 -24.17 -13.37 13.35
C ILE A 58 -23.57 -14.25 12.26
N ASN A 59 -22.29 -13.99 11.92
CA ASN A 59 -21.52 -14.79 10.97
C ASN A 59 -22.09 -14.78 9.54
N ILE A 60 -22.58 -13.63 9.10
CA ILE A 60 -23.07 -13.46 7.72
C ILE A 60 -21.89 -13.00 6.84
N PRO A 61 -21.57 -13.72 5.74
CA PRO A 61 -20.57 -13.22 4.78
C PRO A 61 -20.94 -11.82 4.25
N PRO A 62 -19.98 -10.93 3.95
CA PRO A 62 -20.33 -9.66 3.33
C PRO A 62 -20.98 -9.87 1.97
N GLY A 63 -21.93 -9.02 1.63
CA GLY A 63 -22.67 -9.12 0.38
C GLY A 63 -24.05 -8.51 0.45
N ARG A 64 -24.84 -8.68 -0.61
CA ARG A 64 -26.22 -8.23 -0.68
C ARG A 64 -27.19 -9.41 -0.53
N TYR A 65 -28.20 -9.23 0.29
CA TYR A 65 -29.14 -10.30 0.67
C TYR A 65 -30.57 -9.80 0.69
N ASP A 66 -31.48 -10.68 0.33
CA ASP A 66 -32.89 -10.51 0.59
C ASP A 66 -33.23 -11.18 1.93
N ILE A 67 -33.97 -10.46 2.78
CA ILE A 67 -34.32 -10.91 4.12
C ILE A 67 -35.84 -11.18 4.16
N ASN A 68 -36.21 -12.44 4.44
CA ASN A 68 -37.60 -12.85 4.59
C ASN A 68 -38.00 -12.82 6.06
N VAL A 69 -39.07 -12.08 6.37
CA VAL A 69 -39.61 -12.00 7.72
C VAL A 69 -41.05 -12.48 7.74
N SER A 70 -41.34 -13.47 8.57
CA SER A 70 -42.66 -14.11 8.62
C SER A 70 -43.09 -14.44 10.06
N MET A 71 -44.40 -14.35 10.29
CA MET A 71 -45.02 -14.75 11.55
C MET A 71 -46.42 -15.32 11.26
N ILE A 72 -46.86 -16.31 12.06
CA ILE A 72 -48.22 -16.90 11.94
C ILE A 72 -49.26 -15.81 12.22
N GLY A 73 -50.17 -15.61 11.25
CA GLY A 73 -51.24 -14.60 11.32
C GLY A 73 -50.86 -13.24 10.72
N TYR A 74 -49.66 -13.10 10.20
CA TYR A 74 -49.16 -11.89 9.54
C TYR A 74 -48.72 -12.17 8.09
N GLY A 75 -48.73 -11.15 7.26
CA GLY A 75 -48.15 -11.21 5.91
C GLY A 75 -46.65 -11.34 5.97
N THR A 76 -46.04 -11.95 4.96
CA THR A 76 -44.56 -12.01 4.85
C THR A 76 -44.01 -10.70 4.33
N ALA A 77 -42.97 -10.15 4.99
CA ALA A 77 -42.20 -9.01 4.50
C ALA A 77 -40.89 -9.49 3.90
N ILE A 78 -40.52 -8.93 2.74
CA ILE A 78 -39.23 -9.17 2.08
C ILE A 78 -38.50 -7.85 2.00
N VAL A 79 -37.38 -7.74 2.70
CA VAL A 79 -36.45 -6.63 2.55
C VAL A 79 -35.43 -7.01 1.49
N GLN A 80 -35.48 -6.34 0.34
CA GLN A 80 -34.59 -6.65 -0.79
C GLN A 80 -33.30 -5.85 -0.75
N ASP A 81 -32.24 -6.46 -1.28
CA ASP A 81 -30.95 -5.84 -1.55
C ASP A 81 -30.25 -5.20 -0.32
N LEU A 82 -30.39 -5.82 0.86
CA LEU A 82 -29.73 -5.36 2.07
C LEU A 82 -28.24 -5.66 2.03
N HIS A 83 -27.40 -4.63 2.15
CA HIS A 83 -25.96 -4.78 2.16
C HIS A 83 -25.46 -5.12 3.58
N ILE A 84 -24.72 -6.23 3.70
CA ILE A 84 -24.02 -6.66 4.92
C ILE A 84 -22.53 -6.46 4.69
N SER A 85 -21.89 -5.61 5.49
CA SER A 85 -20.46 -5.36 5.41
C SER A 85 -19.68 -6.11 6.48
N VAL A 86 -18.37 -6.33 6.22
CA VAL A 86 -17.47 -7.01 7.16
C VAL A 86 -17.33 -6.20 8.46
N ASN A 87 -17.27 -6.91 9.59
CA ASN A 87 -17.11 -6.35 10.96
C ASN A 87 -18.20 -5.32 11.39
N ARG A 88 -19.33 -5.28 10.69
CA ARG A 88 -20.42 -4.33 10.93
C ARG A 88 -21.70 -5.02 11.38
N THR A 89 -22.53 -4.24 12.11
CA THR A 89 -23.92 -4.61 12.40
C THR A 89 -24.86 -3.82 11.49
N SER A 90 -25.51 -4.48 10.54
CA SER A 90 -26.61 -3.90 9.77
C SER A 90 -27.87 -3.96 10.63
N ASN A 91 -28.57 -2.85 10.80
CA ASN A 91 -29.80 -2.76 11.61
C ASN A 91 -31.01 -2.53 10.72
N ILE A 92 -32.06 -3.36 10.90
CA ILE A 92 -33.34 -3.22 10.20
C ILE A 92 -34.51 -3.41 11.19
N ASP A 93 -35.43 -2.48 11.20
CA ASP A 93 -36.69 -2.62 11.95
C ASP A 93 -37.83 -2.87 10.97
N ILE A 94 -38.65 -3.89 11.21
CA ILE A 94 -39.63 -4.40 10.25
C ILE A 94 -41.03 -4.47 10.90
N GLY A 95 -41.97 -3.76 10.29
CA GLY A 95 -43.36 -3.85 10.66
C GLY A 95 -44.11 -4.89 9.82
N LEU A 96 -44.68 -5.91 10.44
CA LEU A 96 -45.57 -6.86 9.75
C LEU A 96 -47.04 -6.44 9.86
N SER A 97 -47.79 -6.54 8.77
CA SER A 97 -49.23 -6.29 8.75
C SER A 97 -50.03 -7.58 8.98
N MET A 98 -51.12 -7.55 9.75
CA MET A 98 -52.01 -8.71 9.87
C MET A 98 -52.51 -9.14 8.49
N ALA A 99 -52.36 -10.40 8.16
CA ALA A 99 -52.82 -10.94 6.89
C ALA A 99 -54.36 -11.03 6.89
N SER A 100 -55.00 -10.30 5.98
CA SER A 100 -56.44 -10.45 5.68
C SER A 100 -56.73 -11.62 4.73
N VAL A 101 -55.74 -12.07 3.96
CA VAL A 101 -55.73 -13.23 3.06
C VAL A 101 -54.31 -13.82 3.09
N GLU A 102 -54.18 -15.16 3.19
CA GLU A 102 -52.91 -15.85 3.07
C GLU A 102 -52.28 -15.56 1.68
N GLY A 103 -51.09 -14.92 1.66
CA GLY A 103 -50.30 -14.73 0.45
C GLY A 103 -50.01 -13.28 0.03
N GLU A 104 -50.38 -12.24 0.81
CA GLU A 104 -49.91 -10.89 0.54
C GLU A 104 -48.44 -10.75 0.98
N GLU A 105 -47.51 -10.58 0.04
CA GLU A 105 -46.10 -10.23 0.28
C GLU A 105 -45.94 -8.73 0.23
N VAL A 106 -45.30 -8.16 1.24
CA VAL A 106 -44.89 -6.73 1.29
C VAL A 106 -43.42 -6.65 0.94
N ILE A 107 -43.09 -6.04 -0.18
CA ILE A 107 -41.70 -5.78 -0.59
C ILE A 107 -41.27 -4.42 -0.02
N VAL A 108 -40.17 -4.42 0.69
CA VAL A 108 -39.51 -3.21 1.21
C VAL A 108 -38.14 -3.13 0.60
N GLU A 109 -37.83 -2.04 -0.13
CA GLU A 109 -36.47 -1.78 -0.57
C GLU A 109 -35.63 -1.29 0.61
N ALA A 110 -34.42 -1.81 0.79
CA ALA A 110 -33.50 -1.34 1.80
C ALA A 110 -33.03 0.09 1.48
N ASN A 111 -32.93 0.94 2.50
CA ASN A 111 -32.39 2.29 2.34
C ASN A 111 -30.91 2.19 1.89
N ARG A 112 -30.56 2.82 0.77
CA ARG A 112 -29.20 2.86 0.22
C ARG A 112 -28.23 3.66 1.11
N ILE A 113 -28.76 4.60 1.89
CA ILE A 113 -27.99 5.34 2.92
C ILE A 113 -28.58 4.90 4.27
N SER A 114 -27.87 4.02 4.98
CA SER A 114 -28.25 3.55 6.32
C SER A 114 -27.43 4.25 7.39
N ILE A 115 -28.03 4.47 8.55
CA ILE A 115 -27.34 5.00 9.72
C ILE A 115 -26.40 3.93 10.28
N GLU A 116 -25.13 4.26 10.35
CA GLU A 116 -24.10 3.38 10.89
C GLU A 116 -23.96 3.56 12.41
N LYS A 117 -24.95 3.04 13.17
CA LYS A 117 -25.07 3.21 14.63
C LYS A 117 -23.91 2.58 15.41
N ASP A 118 -23.27 1.56 14.85
CA ASP A 118 -22.25 0.75 15.52
C ASP A 118 -20.81 1.22 15.28
N GLN A 119 -20.62 2.29 14.50
CA GLN A 119 -19.31 2.80 14.15
C GLN A 119 -18.75 3.73 15.22
N THR A 120 -17.73 3.27 15.95
CA THR A 120 -17.09 4.04 17.02
C THR A 120 -15.82 4.79 16.59
N GLY A 121 -15.31 4.54 15.36
CA GLY A 121 -14.17 5.24 14.75
C GLY A 121 -14.40 5.43 13.25
N THR A 122 -13.50 6.09 12.53
CA THR A 122 -13.61 6.26 11.08
C THR A 122 -13.24 4.97 10.37
N ILE A 123 -14.24 4.28 9.84
CA ILE A 123 -14.14 3.06 9.03
C ILE A 123 -14.92 3.31 7.74
N ARG A 124 -14.31 3.02 6.59
CA ARG A 124 -14.92 3.09 5.27
C ARG A 124 -15.07 1.70 4.71
N ASN A 125 -16.29 1.24 4.51
CA ASN A 125 -16.58 0.02 3.77
C ASN A 125 -16.98 0.43 2.36
N ILE A 126 -16.30 -0.12 1.35
CA ILE A 126 -16.51 0.16 -0.07
C ILE A 126 -16.86 -1.15 -0.74
N SER A 127 -18.10 -1.27 -1.20
CA SER A 127 -18.58 -2.49 -1.87
C SER A 127 -18.02 -2.64 -3.29
N SER A 128 -18.06 -3.85 -3.83
CA SER A 128 -17.70 -4.12 -5.22
C SER A 128 -18.45 -3.21 -6.21
N ASP A 129 -19.74 -2.98 -5.99
CA ASP A 129 -20.57 -2.13 -6.86
C ASP A 129 -20.11 -0.66 -6.86
N GLN A 130 -19.67 -0.16 -5.70
CA GLN A 130 -19.13 1.19 -5.59
C GLN A 130 -17.77 1.29 -6.28
N MET A 131 -16.90 0.29 -6.16
CA MET A 131 -15.59 0.25 -6.82
C MET A 131 -15.72 0.24 -8.34
N GLU A 132 -16.70 -0.49 -8.91
CA GLU A 132 -16.95 -0.56 -10.35
C GLU A 132 -17.38 0.78 -10.97
N LEU A 133 -17.93 1.70 -10.18
CA LEU A 133 -18.31 3.04 -10.65
C LEU A 133 -17.12 3.96 -10.82
N LEU A 134 -16.02 3.73 -10.10
CA LEU A 134 -14.89 4.65 -10.06
C LEU A 134 -14.00 4.55 -11.31
N PRO A 135 -13.40 5.64 -11.78
CA PRO A 135 -12.39 5.64 -12.85
C PRO A 135 -11.02 5.23 -12.27
N VAL A 136 -10.89 4.00 -11.80
CA VAL A 136 -9.69 3.48 -11.16
C VAL A 136 -9.30 2.12 -11.74
N GLU A 137 -8.02 1.78 -11.68
CA GLU A 137 -7.48 0.56 -12.27
C GLU A 137 -7.04 -0.47 -11.22
N ASN A 138 -6.81 -0.05 -9.99
CA ASN A 138 -6.32 -0.88 -8.90
C ASN A 138 -6.85 -0.44 -7.52
N LEU A 139 -6.61 -1.29 -6.54
CA LEU A 139 -7.04 -1.09 -5.15
C LEU A 139 -6.47 0.18 -4.52
N ASP A 140 -5.19 0.51 -4.79
CA ASP A 140 -4.52 1.64 -4.16
C ASP A 140 -5.14 2.98 -4.59
N GLN A 141 -5.63 3.07 -5.82
CA GLN A 141 -6.38 4.25 -6.28
C GLN A 141 -7.72 4.40 -5.57
N VAL A 142 -8.45 3.29 -5.31
CA VAL A 142 -9.68 3.32 -4.51
C VAL A 142 -9.40 3.83 -3.10
N VAL A 143 -8.31 3.35 -2.49
CA VAL A 143 -7.86 3.76 -1.15
C VAL A 143 -7.47 5.25 -1.14
N ALA A 144 -6.71 5.71 -2.13
CA ALA A 144 -6.24 7.10 -2.24
C ALA A 144 -7.39 8.13 -2.34
N MET A 145 -8.56 7.73 -2.85
CA MET A 145 -9.73 8.61 -2.92
C MET A 145 -10.43 8.82 -1.56
N GLN A 146 -10.08 8.06 -0.53
CA GLN A 146 -10.73 8.17 0.77
C GLN A 146 -10.23 9.38 1.57
N ALA A 147 -11.13 10.01 2.35
CA ALA A 147 -10.73 11.09 3.25
C ALA A 147 -9.68 10.63 4.25
N GLY A 148 -8.69 11.49 4.53
CA GLY A 148 -7.57 11.18 5.43
C GLY A 148 -6.39 10.46 4.75
N ILE A 149 -6.41 10.24 3.44
CA ILE A 149 -5.32 9.60 2.69
C ILE A 149 -4.71 10.58 1.70
N VAL A 150 -3.39 10.72 1.73
CA VAL A 150 -2.60 11.61 0.89
C VAL A 150 -1.38 10.86 0.39
N LYS A 151 -1.29 10.59 -0.93
CA LYS A 151 -0.14 9.92 -1.56
C LYS A 151 0.32 8.64 -0.80
N GLY A 152 -0.62 7.81 -0.35
CA GLY A 152 -0.35 6.59 0.44
C GLY A 152 -0.11 6.81 1.94
N HIS A 153 -0.11 8.04 2.42
CA HIS A 153 0.00 8.40 3.83
C HIS A 153 -1.38 8.49 4.47
N VAL A 154 -1.67 7.63 5.43
CA VAL A 154 -2.94 7.63 6.14
C VAL A 154 -2.85 8.58 7.33
N ARG A 155 -3.73 9.59 7.38
CA ARG A 155 -3.77 10.61 8.44
C ARG A 155 -2.39 11.14 8.80
N GLY A 156 -1.60 11.47 7.77
CA GLY A 156 -0.29 12.08 7.90
C GLY A 156 0.81 11.24 8.56
N GLY A 157 0.60 9.94 8.77
CA GLY A 157 1.66 9.00 9.17
C GLY A 157 2.63 8.69 8.03
N ARG A 158 3.74 8.02 8.32
CA ARG A 158 4.61 7.45 7.29
C ARG A 158 3.88 6.34 6.53
N SER A 159 4.17 6.12 5.26
CA SER A 159 3.58 5.03 4.47
C SER A 159 3.80 3.65 5.08
N SER A 160 4.94 3.47 5.77
CA SER A 160 5.27 2.24 6.51
C SER A 160 4.42 1.98 7.77
N GLU A 161 3.53 2.90 8.16
CA GLU A 161 2.64 2.76 9.32
C GLU A 161 1.29 2.11 8.98
N VAL A 162 1.07 1.74 7.72
CA VAL A 162 -0.17 1.12 7.22
C VAL A 162 -0.03 -0.40 7.15
N THR A 163 -1.04 -1.12 7.57
CA THR A 163 -1.11 -2.58 7.41
C THR A 163 -2.13 -2.97 6.35
N TYR A 164 -1.70 -3.83 5.42
CA TYR A 164 -2.54 -4.40 4.37
C TYR A 164 -2.94 -5.84 4.72
N LEU A 165 -4.22 -6.15 4.57
CA LEU A 165 -4.79 -7.45 4.85
C LEU A 165 -5.59 -7.96 3.64
N LEU A 166 -5.54 -9.26 3.39
CA LEU A 166 -6.41 -9.97 2.46
C LEU A 166 -7.18 -11.05 3.24
N ASP A 167 -8.50 -10.98 3.25
CA ASP A 167 -9.34 -11.84 4.08
C ASP A 167 -8.93 -11.84 5.57
N GLY A 168 -8.40 -10.69 6.07
CA GLY A 168 -7.88 -10.53 7.44
C GLY A 168 -6.51 -11.17 7.72
N MET A 169 -5.79 -11.64 6.68
CA MET A 169 -4.41 -12.12 6.74
C MET A 169 -3.46 -11.04 6.25
N GLN A 170 -2.32 -10.87 6.93
CA GLN A 170 -1.38 -9.81 6.60
C GLN A 170 -0.62 -10.12 5.31
N ILE A 171 -0.61 -9.12 4.42
CA ILE A 171 0.12 -9.12 3.15
C ILE A 171 1.08 -7.93 3.02
N THR A 172 1.37 -7.24 4.13
CA THR A 172 2.33 -6.11 4.15
C THR A 172 3.75 -6.61 3.95
N GLU A 173 4.55 -5.87 3.19
CA GLU A 173 5.96 -6.16 2.95
C GLU A 173 6.76 -6.12 4.30
N ALA A 174 7.62 -7.11 4.54
CA ALA A 174 8.23 -7.33 5.85
C ALA A 174 9.54 -6.53 6.08
N PHE A 175 10.34 -6.25 5.04
CA PHE A 175 11.61 -5.53 5.21
C PHE A 175 11.42 -4.06 5.57
N SER A 176 10.53 -3.37 4.85
CA SER A 176 10.31 -1.92 4.97
C SER A 176 8.98 -1.56 5.64
N ASN A 177 8.07 -2.52 5.83
CA ASN A 177 6.66 -2.32 6.19
C ASN A 177 5.91 -1.43 5.18
N ASN A 178 6.38 -1.28 3.96
CA ASN A 178 5.81 -0.37 2.98
C ASN A 178 5.06 -1.11 1.87
N GLY A 179 3.76 -0.86 1.75
CA GLY A 179 2.93 -1.46 0.72
C GLY A 179 2.53 -2.92 0.96
N LYS A 180 1.86 -3.47 -0.01
CA LYS A 180 1.43 -4.89 -0.07
C LYS A 180 2.35 -5.68 -1.00
N VAL A 181 2.60 -6.94 -0.68
CA VAL A 181 3.41 -7.84 -1.51
C VAL A 181 2.59 -8.64 -2.52
N VAL A 182 1.28 -8.66 -2.35
CA VAL A 182 0.35 -9.39 -3.24
C VAL A 182 -0.63 -8.39 -3.84
N GLU A 183 -0.73 -8.33 -5.17
CA GLU A 183 -1.73 -7.49 -5.84
C GLU A 183 -3.11 -8.14 -5.72
N VAL A 184 -4.11 -7.34 -5.39
CA VAL A 184 -5.50 -7.80 -5.22
C VAL A 184 -6.38 -7.16 -6.27
N GLU A 185 -6.90 -7.97 -7.19
CA GLU A 185 -7.74 -7.50 -8.29
C GLU A 185 -9.12 -7.08 -7.79
N MET A 186 -9.61 -5.93 -8.25
CA MET A 186 -10.89 -5.37 -7.80
C MET A 186 -12.10 -6.29 -8.10
N GLU A 187 -12.04 -7.05 -9.20
CA GLU A 187 -13.11 -7.95 -9.63
C GLU A 187 -13.38 -9.09 -8.64
N VAL A 188 -12.38 -9.47 -7.87
CA VAL A 188 -12.48 -10.53 -6.85
C VAL A 188 -12.75 -10.02 -5.45
N ILE A 189 -12.77 -8.69 -5.24
CA ILE A 189 -13.06 -8.07 -3.94
C ILE A 189 -14.59 -7.98 -3.78
N GLN A 190 -15.09 -8.45 -2.63
CA GLN A 190 -16.48 -8.30 -2.23
C GLN A 190 -16.71 -7.02 -1.43
N ASP A 191 -15.78 -6.73 -0.51
CA ASP A 191 -15.82 -5.56 0.38
C ASP A 191 -14.41 -5.09 0.69
N LEU A 192 -14.18 -3.78 0.67
CA LEU A 192 -12.93 -3.16 1.04
C LEU A 192 -13.15 -2.32 2.30
N GLU A 193 -12.47 -2.68 3.37
CA GLU A 193 -12.49 -1.95 4.64
C GLU A 193 -11.22 -1.09 4.76
N VAL A 194 -11.40 0.23 4.81
CA VAL A 194 -10.34 1.22 5.01
C VAL A 194 -10.54 1.88 6.37
N ILE A 195 -9.68 1.57 7.32
CA ILE A 195 -9.76 2.06 8.69
C ILE A 195 -8.68 3.12 8.89
N THR A 196 -9.08 4.36 8.98
CA THR A 196 -8.18 5.51 9.24
C THR A 196 -8.28 5.99 10.69
N GLY A 197 -9.37 5.63 11.39
CA GLY A 197 -9.64 5.95 12.78
C GLY A 197 -8.98 5.01 13.78
N THR A 198 -9.49 5.05 15.01
CA THR A 198 -9.10 4.09 16.04
C THR A 198 -9.67 2.73 15.69
N PHE A 199 -8.81 1.77 15.40
CA PHE A 199 -9.21 0.42 15.02
C PHE A 199 -9.24 -0.52 16.22
N ASN A 200 -10.05 -1.58 16.12
CA ASN A 200 -10.31 -2.57 17.16
C ASN A 200 -9.04 -3.34 17.58
N ALA A 201 -9.07 -3.97 18.77
CA ALA A 201 -7.91 -4.70 19.33
C ALA A 201 -7.46 -5.91 18.48
N GLU A 202 -8.33 -6.42 17.60
CA GLU A 202 -7.99 -7.49 16.64
C GLU A 202 -6.91 -7.10 15.63
N TYR A 203 -6.76 -5.81 15.32
CA TYR A 203 -5.76 -5.29 14.39
C TYR A 203 -4.48 -4.88 15.12
N GLY A 204 -3.35 -5.30 14.63
CA GLY A 204 -2.01 -4.97 15.15
C GLY A 204 -1.06 -4.58 14.03
N ARG A 205 0.20 -4.29 14.38
CA ARG A 205 1.27 -3.91 13.46
C ARG A 205 0.95 -2.70 12.56
N ALA A 206 0.03 -1.84 12.99
CA ALA A 206 -0.36 -0.62 12.32
C ALA A 206 -0.35 0.54 13.30
N MET A 207 0.04 1.73 12.84
CA MET A 207 -0.01 2.96 13.63
C MET A 207 -0.94 4.00 13.02
N SER A 208 -1.10 4.00 11.68
CA SER A 208 -1.88 5.04 10.99
C SER A 208 -3.16 4.51 10.35
N GLY A 209 -3.17 3.30 9.83
CA GLY A 209 -4.35 2.72 9.20
C GLY A 209 -4.27 1.24 8.91
N VAL A 210 -5.43 0.65 8.63
CA VAL A 210 -5.58 -0.74 8.20
C VAL A 210 -6.42 -0.76 6.93
N ILE A 211 -5.95 -1.48 5.92
CA ILE A 211 -6.64 -1.71 4.66
C ILE A 211 -6.89 -3.21 4.54
N ASN A 212 -8.15 -3.63 4.57
CA ASN A 212 -8.54 -5.03 4.54
C ASN A 212 -9.45 -5.30 3.35
N ALA A 213 -8.93 -6.01 2.35
CA ALA A 213 -9.70 -6.48 1.21
C ALA A 213 -10.30 -7.86 1.53
N VAL A 214 -11.61 -8.00 1.34
CA VAL A 214 -12.33 -9.26 1.55
C VAL A 214 -12.75 -9.80 0.19
N THR A 215 -12.33 -11.03 -0.10
CA THR A 215 -12.57 -11.64 -1.41
C THR A 215 -13.95 -12.26 -1.53
N LYS A 216 -14.48 -12.28 -2.75
CA LYS A 216 -15.72 -13.00 -3.10
C LYS A 216 -15.55 -14.50 -2.89
N ASP A 217 -16.62 -15.18 -2.54
CA ASP A 217 -16.73 -16.64 -2.63
C ASP A 217 -17.26 -17.05 -4.00
N GLY A 218 -16.98 -18.27 -4.42
CA GLY A 218 -17.51 -18.82 -5.66
C GLY A 218 -19.04 -18.98 -5.63
N SER A 219 -19.70 -18.77 -6.75
CA SER A 219 -21.15 -18.86 -6.92
C SER A 219 -21.63 -20.31 -7.11
N ASN A 220 -22.93 -20.59 -6.84
CA ASN A 220 -23.62 -21.82 -7.24
C ASN A 220 -24.10 -21.83 -8.71
N GLU A 221 -23.89 -20.71 -9.42
CA GLU A 221 -24.12 -20.59 -10.85
C GLU A 221 -22.83 -20.27 -11.55
N TYR A 222 -22.67 -20.68 -12.80
CA TYR A 222 -21.46 -20.33 -13.56
C TYR A 222 -21.55 -18.90 -14.06
N HIS A 223 -20.55 -18.13 -13.74
CA HIS A 223 -20.33 -16.77 -14.23
C HIS A 223 -18.88 -16.66 -14.72
N GLY A 224 -18.70 -15.88 -15.76
CA GLY A 224 -17.36 -15.59 -16.24
C GLY A 224 -17.31 -14.25 -16.95
N SER A 225 -16.11 -13.70 -17.05
CA SER A 225 -15.83 -12.54 -17.87
C SER A 225 -14.45 -12.66 -18.53
N ILE A 226 -14.37 -12.18 -19.75
CA ILE A 226 -13.13 -11.95 -20.48
C ILE A 226 -13.10 -10.48 -20.82
N SER A 227 -12.06 -9.79 -20.37
CA SER A 227 -11.85 -8.38 -20.62
C SER A 227 -10.54 -8.14 -21.34
N THR A 228 -10.54 -7.22 -22.29
CA THR A 228 -9.33 -6.70 -22.91
C THR A 228 -9.40 -5.19 -22.96
N GLY A 229 -8.30 -4.53 -22.61
CA GLY A 229 -8.16 -3.07 -22.62
C GLY A 229 -6.91 -2.63 -23.36
N PHE A 230 -7.00 -1.48 -24.04
CA PHE A 230 -5.89 -0.85 -24.73
C PHE A 230 -5.90 0.64 -24.43
N GLY A 231 -4.76 1.21 -24.17
CA GLY A 231 -4.64 2.60 -23.81
C GLY A 231 -3.43 3.31 -24.41
N ASN A 232 -3.59 4.63 -24.57
CA ASN A 232 -2.51 5.49 -25.05
C ASN A 232 -2.67 6.92 -24.52
N TYR A 233 -1.59 7.68 -24.58
CA TYR A 233 -1.52 9.09 -24.21
C TYR A 233 -1.79 10.00 -25.40
N TYR A 234 -2.62 11.02 -25.18
CA TYR A 234 -2.98 12.01 -26.18
C TYR A 234 -2.79 13.41 -25.58
N THR A 235 -1.61 13.97 -25.75
CA THR A 235 -1.25 15.27 -25.18
C THR A 235 -0.86 16.30 -26.23
N GLN A 236 -1.05 17.58 -25.89
CA GLN A 236 -0.53 18.72 -26.67
C GLN A 236 0.92 19.05 -26.26
N HIS A 237 1.44 18.47 -25.19
CA HIS A 237 2.77 18.72 -24.61
C HIS A 237 3.81 17.69 -25.12
N SER A 238 3.89 17.48 -26.42
CA SER A 238 4.81 16.51 -27.05
C SER A 238 6.28 16.94 -27.00
N ASP A 239 6.56 18.20 -26.73
CA ASP A 239 7.89 18.77 -26.44
C ASP A 239 8.41 18.32 -25.07
N ILE A 240 7.53 18.10 -24.09
CA ILE A 240 7.84 17.58 -22.76
C ILE A 240 7.85 16.05 -22.77
N PHE A 241 6.76 15.44 -23.24
CA PHE A 241 6.57 13.99 -23.27
C PHE A 241 6.95 13.42 -24.63
N ILE A 242 8.26 13.29 -24.85
CA ILE A 242 8.84 12.85 -26.12
C ILE A 242 8.45 11.41 -26.47
N GLY A 243 8.37 11.08 -27.76
CA GLY A 243 8.17 9.72 -28.25
C GLY A 243 6.76 9.16 -28.06
N LEU A 244 5.80 9.94 -27.59
CA LEU A 244 4.39 9.54 -27.56
C LEU A 244 3.77 9.67 -28.96
N SER A 245 3.30 8.55 -29.51
CA SER A 245 2.64 8.50 -30.82
C SER A 245 1.14 8.32 -30.66
N ASN A 246 0.33 9.18 -31.28
CA ASN A 246 -1.14 9.08 -31.29
C ASN A 246 -1.65 7.79 -31.94
N THR A 247 -0.82 7.02 -32.62
CA THR A 247 -1.18 5.77 -33.32
C THR A 247 -0.71 4.52 -32.60
N ASP A 248 -0.04 4.65 -31.46
CA ASP A 248 0.40 3.51 -30.63
C ASP A 248 -0.73 3.05 -29.70
N TYR A 249 -1.76 2.41 -30.28
CA TYR A 249 -2.94 1.98 -29.52
C TYR A 249 -2.66 0.85 -28.53
N SER A 250 -1.52 0.18 -28.62
CA SER A 250 -1.12 -0.95 -27.78
C SER A 250 -0.07 -0.60 -26.73
N ARG A 251 0.23 0.70 -26.57
CA ARG A 251 1.23 1.17 -25.61
C ARG A 251 0.98 0.66 -24.18
N ASN A 252 -0.27 0.65 -23.78
CA ASN A 252 -0.71 0.03 -22.54
C ASN A 252 -1.78 -1.01 -22.87
N SER A 253 -1.60 -2.24 -22.39
CA SER A 253 -2.53 -3.33 -22.60
C SER A 253 -2.89 -4.02 -21.28
N ASP A 254 -4.13 -4.49 -21.18
CA ASP A 254 -4.69 -5.12 -20.00
C ASP A 254 -5.60 -6.28 -20.44
N PHE A 255 -5.31 -7.47 -20.01
CA PHE A 255 -6.11 -8.66 -20.26
C PHE A 255 -6.55 -9.27 -18.93
N LYS A 256 -7.86 -9.58 -18.80
CA LYS A 256 -8.42 -10.19 -17.60
C LYS A 256 -9.32 -11.38 -17.96
N LEU A 257 -9.24 -12.40 -17.13
CA LEU A 257 -10.12 -13.57 -17.18
C LEU A 257 -10.64 -13.86 -15.78
N ASN A 258 -11.96 -13.90 -15.62
CA ASN A 258 -12.63 -14.27 -14.38
C ASN A 258 -13.57 -15.43 -14.62
N ILE A 259 -13.55 -16.42 -13.73
CA ILE A 259 -14.45 -17.58 -13.76
C ILE A 259 -14.90 -17.85 -12.33
N SER A 260 -16.21 -18.03 -12.14
CA SER A 260 -16.80 -18.46 -10.87
C SER A 260 -17.89 -19.48 -11.12
N GLY A 261 -17.98 -20.50 -10.25
CA GLY A 261 -19.07 -21.49 -10.38
C GLY A 261 -18.89 -22.67 -9.42
N PRO A 262 -19.90 -23.58 -9.39
CA PRO A 262 -19.87 -24.75 -8.56
C PRO A 262 -19.02 -25.87 -9.19
N ILE A 263 -18.08 -26.43 -8.44
CA ILE A 263 -17.47 -27.73 -8.75
C ILE A 263 -18.47 -28.85 -8.31
N ILE A 264 -19.06 -28.66 -7.12
CA ILE A 264 -20.12 -29.49 -6.57
C ILE A 264 -21.21 -28.54 -6.06
N ARG A 265 -22.38 -28.53 -6.70
CA ARG A 265 -23.47 -27.62 -6.31
C ARG A 265 -23.74 -27.67 -4.82
N ASP A 266 -23.95 -26.51 -4.20
CA ASP A 266 -24.23 -26.27 -2.78
C ASP A 266 -23.12 -26.73 -1.80
N ARG A 267 -22.00 -27.28 -2.30
CA ARG A 267 -20.93 -27.83 -1.46
C ARG A 267 -19.55 -27.28 -1.74
N LEU A 268 -19.14 -27.19 -3.01
CA LEU A 268 -17.81 -26.77 -3.39
C LEU A 268 -17.88 -25.82 -4.58
N THR A 269 -17.42 -24.60 -4.37
CA THR A 269 -17.38 -23.55 -5.38
C THR A 269 -15.97 -23.10 -5.65
N LEU A 270 -15.75 -22.56 -6.85
CA LEU A 270 -14.48 -22.01 -7.32
C LEU A 270 -14.70 -20.56 -7.76
N ILE A 271 -13.76 -19.69 -7.44
CA ILE A 271 -13.51 -18.45 -8.16
C ILE A 271 -12.05 -18.43 -8.59
N ALA A 272 -11.79 -18.05 -9.84
CA ALA A 272 -10.45 -17.90 -10.38
C ALA A 272 -10.37 -16.61 -11.21
N ASN A 273 -9.25 -15.90 -11.05
CA ASN A 273 -8.93 -14.70 -11.79
C ASN A 273 -7.52 -14.83 -12.37
N TYR A 274 -7.34 -14.28 -13.57
CA TYR A 274 -6.03 -14.05 -14.18
C TYR A 274 -6.02 -12.64 -14.77
N ARG A 275 -4.94 -11.91 -14.57
CA ARG A 275 -4.69 -10.62 -15.21
C ARG A 275 -3.26 -10.54 -15.73
N GLN A 276 -3.11 -9.93 -16.89
CA GLN A 276 -1.83 -9.56 -17.48
C GLN A 276 -1.88 -8.11 -17.94
N GLN A 277 -0.89 -7.34 -17.51
CA GLN A 277 -0.71 -5.95 -17.92
C GLN A 277 0.67 -5.74 -18.52
N ASP A 278 0.75 -4.92 -19.56
CA ASP A 278 1.98 -4.42 -20.15
C ASP A 278 1.78 -2.93 -20.44
N ASN A 279 2.42 -2.08 -19.63
CA ASN A 279 2.24 -0.63 -19.66
C ASN A 279 3.56 0.05 -19.99
N GLY A 280 3.66 0.62 -21.18
CA GLY A 280 4.80 1.45 -21.60
C GLY A 280 4.82 2.84 -20.96
N ASN A 281 3.71 3.28 -20.33
CA ASN A 281 3.54 4.55 -19.65
C ASN A 281 3.98 5.76 -20.51
N HIS A 282 4.33 6.92 -19.92
CA HIS A 282 4.45 8.19 -20.65
C HIS A 282 5.87 8.77 -20.72
N LEU A 283 6.82 8.28 -19.94
CA LEU A 283 8.19 8.79 -19.91
C LEU A 283 9.12 7.92 -20.74
N ASN A 284 9.62 8.49 -21.84
CA ASN A 284 10.53 7.82 -22.75
C ASN A 284 11.95 8.38 -22.65
N GLY A 285 12.93 7.51 -22.91
CA GLY A 285 14.28 7.88 -23.32
C GLY A 285 14.47 7.72 -24.82
N ILE A 286 15.65 8.05 -25.28
CA ILE A 286 16.12 7.86 -26.67
C ILE A 286 17.35 6.96 -26.59
N ARG A 287 17.33 5.80 -27.23
CA ARG A 287 18.50 4.92 -27.30
C ARG A 287 19.52 5.52 -28.29
N ARG A 288 20.13 6.65 -27.90
CA ARG A 288 21.21 7.28 -28.63
C ARG A 288 22.51 6.54 -28.36
N PHE A 289 22.75 6.19 -27.11
CA PHE A 289 23.91 5.45 -26.66
C PHE A 289 23.50 4.04 -26.25
N VAL A 290 24.47 3.12 -26.34
CA VAL A 290 24.42 1.80 -25.73
C VAL A 290 25.48 1.70 -24.62
N PRO A 291 25.39 0.74 -23.68
CA PRO A 291 26.35 0.63 -22.59
C PRO A 291 27.83 0.57 -23.01
N GLU A 292 28.13 0.02 -24.19
CA GLU A 292 29.47 -0.14 -24.73
C GLU A 292 30.04 1.12 -25.40
N ASP A 293 29.22 2.17 -25.57
CA ASP A 293 29.67 3.41 -26.21
C ASP A 293 30.66 4.17 -25.31
N TYR A 294 31.73 4.63 -25.92
CA TYR A 294 32.74 5.44 -25.21
C TYR A 294 32.57 6.91 -25.52
N SER A 295 32.72 7.74 -24.49
CA SER A 295 32.75 9.17 -24.64
C SER A 295 33.75 9.84 -23.71
N ARG A 296 34.29 11.00 -24.13
CA ARG A 296 35.21 11.81 -23.36
C ARG A 296 35.06 13.27 -23.74
N TYR A 297 34.78 14.10 -22.75
CA TYR A 297 34.57 15.55 -22.92
C TYR A 297 35.55 16.36 -22.06
N PRO A 298 36.86 16.47 -22.42
CA PRO A 298 37.78 17.30 -21.65
C PRO A 298 37.41 18.79 -21.79
N ALA A 299 37.29 19.46 -20.64
CA ALA A 299 36.87 20.85 -20.55
C ALA A 299 37.77 21.82 -21.34
N ALA A 300 39.05 21.52 -21.44
CA ALA A 300 40.07 22.42 -21.98
C ALA A 300 40.06 22.52 -23.52
N ASP A 301 39.60 21.55 -24.25
CA ASP A 301 39.69 21.51 -25.72
C ASP A 301 38.57 20.72 -26.37
N PRO A 302 37.52 21.42 -26.87
CA PRO A 302 36.40 20.76 -27.55
C PRO A 302 36.80 19.98 -28.80
N THR A 303 37.95 20.28 -29.41
CA THR A 303 38.45 19.56 -30.61
C THR A 303 38.94 18.15 -30.28
N THR A 304 39.10 17.85 -29.01
CA THR A 304 39.50 16.52 -28.50
C THR A 304 38.34 15.71 -27.96
N TRP A 305 37.10 16.20 -28.08
CA TRP A 305 35.92 15.44 -27.67
C TRP A 305 35.75 14.22 -28.55
N VAL A 306 35.38 13.13 -27.86
CA VAL A 306 35.08 11.87 -28.49
C VAL A 306 33.73 11.38 -28.01
N THR A 307 32.84 11.10 -28.94
CA THR A 307 31.51 10.57 -28.67
C THR A 307 31.25 9.40 -29.63
N GLU A 308 30.99 8.24 -29.09
CA GLU A 308 30.39 7.13 -29.83
C GLU A 308 28.89 7.19 -29.54
N ASP A 309 28.06 7.04 -30.55
CA ASP A 309 26.61 7.02 -30.48
C ASP A 309 26.08 5.95 -31.44
N THR A 310 26.31 4.68 -31.03
CA THR A 310 25.96 3.52 -31.86
C THR A 310 24.52 3.03 -31.65
N GLY A 311 23.76 3.69 -30.81
CA GLY A 311 22.35 3.39 -30.58
C GLY A 311 21.49 3.65 -31.82
N ASP A 312 20.31 3.04 -31.85
CA ASP A 312 19.35 3.12 -32.97
C ASP A 312 18.47 4.37 -32.95
N SER A 313 18.64 5.25 -31.97
CA SER A 313 17.82 6.44 -31.72
C SER A 313 16.30 6.16 -31.55
N ALA A 314 15.93 4.94 -31.20
CA ALA A 314 14.56 4.57 -30.91
C ALA A 314 14.08 5.18 -29.58
N PHE A 315 12.81 5.56 -29.52
CA PHE A 315 12.17 5.89 -28.26
C PHE A 315 11.91 4.64 -27.44
N VAL A 316 12.39 4.62 -26.20
CA VAL A 316 12.28 3.49 -25.27
C VAL A 316 11.58 3.98 -24.00
N SER A 317 10.59 3.22 -23.53
CA SER A 317 9.95 3.52 -22.25
C SER A 317 10.92 3.34 -21.08
N LEU A 318 11.04 4.36 -20.23
CA LEU A 318 11.88 4.35 -19.02
C LEU A 318 11.05 4.30 -17.72
N ASN A 319 9.73 4.25 -17.80
CA ASN A 319 8.85 4.08 -16.65
C ASN A 319 7.80 2.99 -16.88
N TYR A 320 8.16 1.96 -17.62
CA TYR A 320 7.26 0.84 -17.92
C TYR A 320 6.99 -0.03 -16.68
N ASN A 321 5.86 -0.73 -16.73
CA ASN A 321 5.60 -1.85 -15.82
C ASN A 321 4.86 -2.99 -16.53
N LYS A 322 5.24 -4.21 -16.23
CA LYS A 322 4.58 -5.45 -16.65
C LYS A 322 4.19 -6.23 -15.41
N SER A 323 2.97 -6.72 -15.38
CA SER A 323 2.43 -7.47 -14.25
C SER A 323 1.62 -8.66 -14.73
N GLU A 324 1.80 -9.78 -14.04
CA GLU A 324 0.96 -10.97 -14.17
C GLU A 324 0.44 -11.35 -12.80
N SER A 325 -0.87 -11.53 -12.66
CA SER A 325 -1.51 -12.00 -11.44
C SER A 325 -2.43 -13.19 -11.69
N VAL A 326 -2.44 -14.12 -10.75
CA VAL A 326 -3.37 -15.23 -10.72
C VAL A 326 -3.92 -15.40 -9.31
N MET A 327 -5.23 -15.53 -9.18
CA MET A 327 -5.89 -15.84 -7.94
C MET A 327 -6.85 -17.01 -8.14
N THR A 328 -6.89 -17.93 -7.18
CA THR A 328 -7.86 -19.04 -7.15
C THR A 328 -8.32 -19.26 -5.72
N LYS A 329 -9.64 -19.23 -5.48
CA LYS A 329 -10.23 -19.55 -4.17
C LYS A 329 -11.23 -20.69 -4.33
N LEU A 330 -11.01 -21.74 -3.56
CA LEU A 330 -11.94 -22.85 -3.39
C LEU A 330 -12.68 -22.66 -2.08
N SER A 331 -14.02 -22.61 -2.12
CA SER A 331 -14.87 -22.50 -0.92
C SER A 331 -15.76 -23.71 -0.80
N SER A 332 -15.80 -24.31 0.39
CA SER A 332 -16.58 -25.54 0.64
C SER A 332 -17.43 -25.42 1.90
N ARG A 333 -18.66 -25.84 1.81
CA ARG A 333 -19.54 -26.08 2.95
C ARG A 333 -19.40 -27.56 3.38
N VAL A 334 -18.52 -27.81 4.36
CA VAL A 334 -18.23 -29.16 4.86
C VAL A 334 -19.43 -29.70 5.67
N SER A 335 -20.10 -28.82 6.44
CA SER A 335 -21.33 -29.13 7.18
C SER A 335 -22.24 -27.89 7.21
N ASN A 336 -23.43 -27.99 7.79
CA ASN A 336 -24.30 -26.82 7.98
C ASN A 336 -23.70 -25.75 8.88
N SER A 337 -22.75 -26.11 9.73
CA SER A 337 -22.08 -25.20 10.67
C SER A 337 -20.65 -24.87 10.30
N THR A 338 -20.03 -25.54 9.32
CA THR A 338 -18.60 -25.39 8.99
C THR A 338 -18.40 -25.09 7.52
N ARG A 339 -17.72 -23.97 7.25
CA ARG A 339 -17.19 -23.55 5.93
C ARG A 339 -15.68 -23.58 5.96
N VAL A 340 -15.07 -23.97 4.86
CA VAL A 340 -13.61 -23.90 4.64
C VAL A 340 -13.31 -23.24 3.31
N SER A 341 -12.22 -22.51 3.23
CA SER A 341 -11.71 -22.02 1.96
C SER A 341 -10.19 -22.21 1.87
N LEU A 342 -9.73 -22.38 0.64
CA LEU A 342 -8.31 -22.40 0.28
C LEU A 342 -8.11 -21.35 -0.81
N LEU A 343 -7.30 -20.35 -0.51
CA LEU A 343 -6.91 -19.28 -1.40
C LEU A 343 -5.46 -19.50 -1.85
N TYR A 344 -5.24 -19.42 -3.14
CA TYR A 344 -3.91 -19.28 -3.75
C TYR A 344 -3.89 -18.01 -4.57
N GLN A 345 -2.85 -17.19 -4.39
CA GLN A 345 -2.60 -16.02 -5.22
C GLN A 345 -1.11 -15.92 -5.52
N ALA A 346 -0.77 -15.51 -6.74
CA ALA A 346 0.61 -15.25 -7.14
C ALA A 346 0.68 -14.05 -8.07
N ASN A 347 1.74 -13.27 -7.92
CA ASN A 347 2.02 -12.12 -8.77
C ASN A 347 3.47 -12.17 -9.24
N LYS A 348 3.70 -11.66 -10.44
CA LYS A 348 5.02 -11.43 -11.01
C LYS A 348 5.03 -10.06 -11.66
N ASP A 349 5.96 -9.20 -11.24
CA ASP A 349 6.04 -7.83 -11.72
C ASP A 349 7.47 -7.52 -12.18
N GLU A 350 7.56 -6.72 -13.24
CA GLU A 350 8.79 -6.15 -13.79
C GLU A 350 8.53 -4.67 -14.07
N TRP A 351 9.37 -3.79 -13.55
CA TRP A 351 9.22 -2.36 -13.79
C TRP A 351 10.54 -1.62 -13.80
N GLN A 352 10.54 -0.46 -14.43
CA GLN A 352 11.63 0.49 -14.38
C GLN A 352 11.08 1.87 -14.03
N GLY A 353 11.74 2.60 -13.13
CA GLY A 353 11.42 3.98 -12.83
C GLY A 353 12.23 4.92 -13.72
N TYR A 354 11.65 6.03 -14.16
CA TYR A 354 12.35 7.03 -14.96
C TYR A 354 13.56 7.61 -14.20
N SER A 355 14.63 7.84 -14.96
CA SER A 355 15.79 8.60 -14.50
C SER A 355 16.28 9.47 -15.65
N HIS A 356 16.24 10.78 -15.42
CA HIS A 356 16.58 11.75 -16.46
C HIS A 356 18.03 11.62 -16.95
N THR A 357 18.95 11.28 -16.04
CA THR A 357 20.37 11.06 -16.36
C THR A 357 20.59 9.91 -17.35
N TRP A 358 19.67 8.92 -17.37
CA TRP A 358 19.71 7.78 -18.28
C TRP A 358 18.87 7.97 -19.56
N LYS A 359 18.32 9.16 -19.79
CA LYS A 359 17.46 9.48 -20.92
C LYS A 359 18.02 9.03 -22.27
N TYR A 360 19.33 9.12 -22.48
CA TYR A 360 19.99 8.79 -23.74
C TYR A 360 20.71 7.41 -23.75
N ASN A 361 20.79 6.72 -22.60
CA ASN A 361 21.32 5.36 -22.47
C ASN A 361 20.37 4.50 -21.63
N PRO A 362 19.16 4.17 -22.15
CA PRO A 362 18.13 3.48 -21.41
C PRO A 362 18.52 2.05 -20.99
N ASP A 363 19.37 1.38 -21.78
CA ASP A 363 19.75 -0.03 -21.59
C ASP A 363 20.81 -0.20 -20.48
N GLY A 364 21.43 0.89 -20.00
CA GLY A 364 22.39 0.87 -18.89
C GLY A 364 21.75 0.88 -17.50
N LYS A 365 20.43 1.01 -17.40
CA LYS A 365 19.72 1.18 -16.14
C LYS A 365 19.14 -0.14 -15.60
N ASN A 366 19.29 -0.37 -14.29
CA ASN A 366 18.70 -1.52 -13.61
C ASN A 366 17.18 -1.63 -13.80
N VAL A 367 16.70 -2.86 -13.78
CA VAL A 367 15.27 -3.21 -13.78
C VAL A 367 14.90 -3.79 -12.43
N SER A 368 13.72 -3.43 -11.94
CA SER A 368 13.13 -3.99 -10.74
C SER A 368 12.25 -5.18 -11.06
N HIS A 369 12.35 -6.22 -10.26
CA HIS A 369 11.58 -7.46 -10.40
C HIS A 369 10.96 -7.82 -9.05
N SER A 370 9.72 -8.29 -9.05
CA SER A 370 9.16 -8.94 -7.86
C SER A 370 8.37 -10.20 -8.22
N ASN A 371 8.38 -11.16 -7.30
CA ASN A 371 7.53 -12.32 -7.35
C ASN A 371 6.95 -12.55 -5.97
N SER A 372 5.65 -12.81 -5.90
CA SER A 372 4.97 -13.10 -4.65
C SER A 372 4.01 -14.27 -4.78
N SER A 373 3.81 -14.98 -3.68
CA SER A 373 2.74 -15.96 -3.57
C SER A 373 2.13 -15.97 -2.17
N LEU A 374 0.83 -16.17 -2.12
CA LEU A 374 0.05 -16.38 -0.90
C LEU A 374 -0.71 -17.69 -1.02
N ILE A 375 -0.52 -18.56 -0.05
CA ILE A 375 -1.38 -19.72 0.20
C ILE A 375 -2.06 -19.51 1.53
N ALA A 376 -3.40 -19.54 1.55
CA ALA A 376 -4.15 -19.31 2.76
C ALA A 376 -5.28 -20.33 2.91
N TYR A 377 -5.31 -20.99 4.04
CA TYR A 377 -6.41 -21.83 4.46
C TYR A 377 -7.23 -21.10 5.52
N GLN A 378 -8.55 -21.08 5.33
CA GLN A 378 -9.50 -20.52 6.29
C GLN A 378 -10.59 -21.53 6.60
N MET A 379 -10.97 -21.62 7.87
CA MET A 379 -12.07 -22.44 8.35
C MET A 379 -12.95 -21.62 9.30
N ASN A 380 -14.24 -21.53 9.00
CA ASN A 380 -15.24 -20.86 9.84
C ASN A 380 -16.24 -21.91 10.36
N THR A 381 -16.53 -21.90 11.66
CA THR A 381 -17.44 -22.86 12.30
C THR A 381 -18.36 -22.20 13.31
N VAL A 382 -19.64 -22.39 13.17
CA VAL A 382 -20.68 -22.00 14.14
C VAL A 382 -20.80 -23.09 15.22
N ILE A 383 -20.49 -22.73 16.47
CA ILE A 383 -20.64 -23.61 17.64
C ILE A 383 -22.10 -23.59 18.13
N SER A 384 -22.68 -22.41 18.16
CA SER A 384 -24.07 -22.15 18.56
C SER A 384 -24.59 -20.92 17.83
N PRO A 385 -25.90 -20.63 17.82
CA PRO A 385 -26.41 -19.39 17.23
C PRO A 385 -25.80 -18.10 17.80
N GLN A 386 -25.13 -18.19 18.96
CA GLN A 386 -24.53 -17.07 19.68
C GLN A 386 -23.00 -17.07 19.61
N MET A 387 -22.37 -18.15 19.12
CA MET A 387 -20.92 -18.31 19.18
C MET A 387 -20.40 -19.00 17.92
N PHE A 388 -19.41 -18.39 17.33
CA PHE A 388 -18.68 -18.98 16.22
C PHE A 388 -17.20 -18.68 16.35
N PHE A 389 -16.47 -19.35 15.56
CA PHE A 389 -15.06 -19.29 15.58
C PHE A 389 -14.47 -19.56 14.19
N ASP A 390 -13.29 -19.05 14.01
CA ASP A 390 -12.62 -19.10 12.73
C ASP A 390 -11.08 -19.36 12.84
N LEU A 391 -10.40 -20.16 11.96
CA LEU A 391 -8.94 -20.38 11.84
C LEU A 391 -8.44 -19.87 10.49
N LYS A 392 -7.31 -19.17 10.48
CA LYS A 392 -6.51 -18.85 9.30
C LYS A 392 -5.09 -19.35 9.45
N LEU A 393 -4.64 -20.06 8.46
CA LEU A 393 -3.24 -20.41 8.27
C LEU A 393 -2.80 -19.82 6.95
N SER A 394 -1.72 -19.07 6.93
CA SER A 394 -1.21 -18.49 5.70
C SER A 394 0.30 -18.58 5.60
N GLN A 395 0.77 -18.75 4.39
CA GLN A 395 2.16 -18.58 3.99
C GLN A 395 2.21 -17.53 2.90
N VAL A 396 3.03 -16.52 3.11
CA VAL A 396 3.31 -15.44 2.15
C VAL A 396 4.79 -15.49 1.82
N ASP A 397 5.12 -15.81 0.56
CA ASP A 397 6.46 -15.76 0.03
C ASP A 397 6.60 -14.55 -0.88
N TYR A 398 7.66 -13.78 -0.72
CA TYR A 398 7.95 -12.60 -1.53
C TYR A 398 9.44 -12.52 -1.84
N SER A 399 9.74 -12.20 -3.09
CA SER A 399 11.09 -11.87 -3.52
C SER A 399 11.08 -10.61 -4.37
N GLU A 400 12.06 -9.76 -4.17
CA GLU A 400 12.32 -8.60 -5.03
C GLU A 400 13.78 -8.58 -5.48
N GLY A 401 14.02 -8.02 -6.66
CA GLY A 401 15.36 -7.81 -7.20
C GLY A 401 15.47 -6.47 -7.91
N TRP A 402 16.65 -5.86 -7.85
CA TRP A 402 16.98 -4.66 -8.59
C TRP A 402 18.37 -4.83 -9.19
N TYR A 403 18.43 -5.13 -10.47
CA TYR A 403 19.66 -5.51 -11.18
C TYR A 403 19.48 -5.42 -12.70
N LEU A 404 20.60 -5.42 -13.44
CA LEU A 404 20.62 -5.59 -14.90
C LEU A 404 20.49 -7.06 -15.31
N THR A 405 21.22 -7.94 -14.61
CA THR A 405 21.17 -9.39 -14.80
C THR A 405 21.10 -10.10 -13.47
N GLU A 406 20.56 -11.30 -13.46
CA GLU A 406 20.38 -12.10 -12.23
C GLU A 406 21.71 -12.55 -11.62
N ASP A 407 22.73 -12.76 -12.44
CA ASP A 407 24.09 -13.10 -11.99
C ASP A 407 24.94 -11.81 -11.87
N PRO A 408 25.30 -11.39 -10.65
CA PRO A 408 26.09 -10.17 -10.43
C PRO A 408 27.55 -10.27 -10.91
N GLU A 409 28.05 -11.46 -11.25
CA GLU A 409 29.41 -11.69 -11.76
C GLU A 409 29.45 -12.01 -13.25
N ASP A 410 28.35 -11.77 -13.98
CA ASP A 410 28.27 -12.02 -15.42
C ASP A 410 29.17 -11.05 -16.20
N SER A 411 30.34 -11.53 -16.57
CA SER A 411 31.33 -10.76 -17.34
C SER A 411 30.92 -10.48 -18.79
N THR A 412 29.81 -11.03 -19.26
CA THR A 412 29.28 -10.75 -20.61
C THR A 412 28.33 -9.55 -20.59
N VAL A 413 27.84 -9.17 -19.44
CA VAL A 413 26.91 -8.06 -19.27
C VAL A 413 27.59 -6.85 -18.66
N TYR A 414 28.34 -7.03 -17.55
CA TYR A 414 28.96 -5.92 -16.86
C TYR A 414 30.23 -5.44 -17.51
N LEU A 415 30.34 -4.13 -17.71
CA LEU A 415 31.43 -3.43 -18.40
C LEU A 415 32.29 -2.64 -17.43
N HIS A 416 33.50 -2.27 -17.84
CA HIS A 416 34.41 -1.42 -17.10
C HIS A 416 33.78 -0.06 -16.76
N ASP A 417 34.06 0.49 -15.55
CA ASP A 417 33.49 1.75 -15.08
C ASP A 417 33.89 2.96 -15.96
N GLY A 418 34.96 2.86 -16.72
CA GLY A 418 35.36 3.89 -17.68
C GLY A 418 34.35 4.18 -18.81
N TYR A 419 33.43 3.27 -19.10
CA TYR A 419 32.34 3.53 -20.04
C TYR A 419 31.24 4.40 -19.41
N ARG A 420 31.09 4.37 -18.10
CA ARG A 420 30.10 5.17 -17.38
C ARG A 420 30.54 6.62 -17.26
N ASN A 421 30.07 7.47 -18.15
CA ASN A 421 30.40 8.86 -18.21
C ASN A 421 29.15 9.73 -18.34
N SER A 422 29.04 10.71 -17.44
CA SER A 422 28.04 11.78 -17.52
C SER A 422 28.70 13.17 -17.41
N SER A 423 30.03 13.20 -17.28
CA SER A 423 30.79 14.44 -17.12
C SER A 423 30.87 15.18 -18.44
N GLY A 424 30.27 16.36 -18.49
CA GLY A 424 30.14 17.18 -19.68
C GLY A 424 28.67 17.31 -20.10
N PRO A 425 28.03 16.28 -20.69
CA PRO A 425 26.66 16.39 -21.18
C PRO A 425 25.57 16.37 -20.08
N GLY A 426 25.89 15.95 -18.87
CA GLY A 426 24.90 15.75 -17.79
C GLY A 426 24.07 14.46 -17.92
N PHE A 427 24.25 13.68 -18.99
CA PHE A 427 23.58 12.42 -19.27
C PHE A 427 24.58 11.29 -19.42
N MET A 428 24.17 10.07 -19.07
CA MET A 428 24.99 8.88 -19.29
C MET A 428 25.12 8.60 -20.79
N THR A 429 26.36 8.63 -21.29
CA THR A 429 26.72 8.41 -22.69
C THR A 429 27.29 7.00 -22.92
N GLY A 430 27.17 6.12 -21.97
CA GLY A 430 27.61 4.74 -21.94
C GLY A 430 27.60 4.20 -20.52
N GLY A 431 28.10 2.97 -20.34
CA GLY A 431 28.18 2.30 -19.05
C GLY A 431 26.83 1.89 -18.47
N GLN A 432 26.85 1.43 -17.22
CA GLN A 432 25.74 0.74 -16.60
C GLN A 432 25.62 1.05 -15.10
N GLU A 433 24.45 0.80 -14.51
CA GLU A 433 24.29 0.68 -13.05
C GLU A 433 24.92 -0.63 -12.56
N LYS A 434 25.58 -0.57 -11.39
CA LYS A 434 26.32 -1.70 -10.83
C LYS A 434 25.88 -2.05 -9.40
N THR A 435 24.71 -1.64 -9.03
CA THR A 435 24.09 -2.09 -7.79
C THR A 435 23.24 -3.31 -8.09
N HIS A 436 23.44 -4.37 -7.34
CA HIS A 436 22.67 -5.60 -7.43
C HIS A 436 22.04 -5.89 -6.09
N GLN A 437 20.72 -5.98 -6.03
CA GLN A 437 20.00 -6.30 -4.80
C GLN A 437 18.99 -7.41 -5.05
N ARG A 438 18.94 -8.36 -4.12
CA ARG A 438 17.89 -9.38 -4.05
C ARG A 438 17.47 -9.56 -2.60
N ARG A 439 16.18 -9.60 -2.37
CA ARG A 439 15.55 -9.83 -1.07
C ARG A 439 14.54 -10.95 -1.17
N TRP A 440 14.43 -11.74 -0.11
CA TRP A 440 13.39 -12.75 0.03
C TRP A 440 12.80 -12.67 1.43
N SER A 441 11.49 -12.80 1.51
CA SER A 441 10.80 -13.00 2.78
C SER A 441 9.79 -14.14 2.67
N ALA A 442 9.72 -14.96 3.71
CA ALA A 442 8.69 -15.95 3.90
C ALA A 442 8.05 -15.74 5.27
N ASN A 443 6.73 -15.53 5.29
CA ASN A 443 5.97 -15.25 6.51
C ASN A 443 4.91 -16.34 6.69
N ASN A 444 5.04 -17.14 7.75
CA ASN A 444 4.06 -18.17 8.11
C ASN A 444 3.22 -17.67 9.28
N SER A 445 1.91 -17.58 9.10
CA SER A 445 1.00 -17.06 10.11
C SER A 445 -0.09 -18.05 10.48
N ALA A 446 -0.40 -18.09 11.79
CA ALA A 446 -1.56 -18.79 12.33
C ALA A 446 -2.36 -17.83 13.21
N LYS A 447 -3.61 -17.58 12.83
CA LYS A 447 -4.51 -16.66 13.53
C LYS A 447 -5.74 -17.37 14.08
N PHE A 448 -6.10 -17.00 15.31
CA PHE A 448 -7.23 -17.51 16.09
C PHE A 448 -8.14 -16.36 16.52
N ASP A 449 -9.43 -16.41 16.19
CA ASP A 449 -10.44 -15.47 16.69
C ASP A 449 -11.72 -16.21 17.13
N LEU A 450 -12.22 -15.95 18.33
CA LEU A 450 -13.49 -16.40 18.85
C LEU A 450 -14.44 -15.23 19.00
N SER A 451 -15.65 -15.35 18.46
CA SER A 451 -16.72 -14.37 18.57
C SER A 451 -17.91 -14.96 19.30
N TRP A 452 -18.36 -14.28 20.35
CA TRP A 452 -19.43 -14.72 21.21
C TRP A 452 -20.40 -13.60 21.58
N GLN A 453 -21.63 -13.68 21.09
CA GLN A 453 -22.73 -12.85 21.54
C GLN A 453 -23.22 -13.39 22.88
N ILE A 454 -22.67 -12.89 24.00
CA ILE A 454 -22.94 -13.35 25.35
C ILE A 454 -24.42 -13.15 25.71
N ASN A 455 -24.96 -12.00 25.33
CA ASN A 455 -26.37 -11.65 25.42
C ASN A 455 -26.68 -10.56 24.38
N LYS A 456 -27.90 -10.01 24.34
CA LYS A 456 -28.28 -9.02 23.32
C LYS A 456 -27.41 -7.75 23.32
N ASN A 457 -26.73 -7.44 24.42
CA ASN A 457 -25.94 -6.22 24.58
C ASN A 457 -24.44 -6.45 24.38
N HIS A 458 -23.90 -7.60 24.77
CA HIS A 458 -22.45 -7.88 24.80
C HIS A 458 -22.02 -8.82 23.69
N PHE A 459 -21.15 -8.33 22.82
CA PHE A 459 -20.47 -9.12 21.77
C PHE A 459 -18.96 -9.16 22.05
N LEU A 460 -18.51 -10.25 22.66
CA LEU A 460 -17.12 -10.50 23.01
C LEU A 460 -16.36 -11.06 21.81
N LYS A 461 -15.15 -10.54 21.57
CA LYS A 461 -14.22 -11.05 20.58
C LYS A 461 -12.84 -11.23 21.22
N THR A 462 -12.19 -12.36 21.00
CA THR A 462 -10.85 -12.64 21.52
C THR A 462 -10.06 -13.44 20.49
N GLY A 463 -8.74 -13.26 20.43
CA GLY A 463 -7.94 -13.99 19.48
C GLY A 463 -6.47 -14.05 19.82
N LEU A 464 -5.78 -14.91 19.08
CA LEU A 464 -4.35 -15.15 19.12
C LEU A 464 -3.80 -15.08 17.70
N LEU A 465 -2.60 -14.57 17.53
CA LEU A 465 -1.85 -14.57 16.27
C LEU A 465 -0.42 -14.98 16.57
N TYR A 466 0.12 -15.88 15.78
CA TYR A 466 1.53 -16.23 15.72
C TYR A 466 2.02 -16.02 14.30
N THR A 467 3.20 -15.41 14.13
CA THR A 467 3.88 -15.29 12.84
C THR A 467 5.37 -15.55 13.02
N ASP A 468 5.94 -16.44 12.22
CA ASP A 468 7.36 -16.55 12.03
C ASP A 468 7.76 -15.99 10.66
N HIS A 469 8.90 -15.35 10.65
CA HIS A 469 9.48 -14.73 9.47
C HIS A 469 10.81 -15.38 9.13
N ARG A 470 11.09 -15.47 7.84
CA ARG A 470 12.44 -15.71 7.34
C ARG A 470 12.75 -14.60 6.33
N LEU A 471 13.79 -13.84 6.59
CA LEU A 471 14.24 -12.73 5.78
C LEU A 471 15.65 -12.99 5.28
N GLU A 472 15.88 -12.82 4.00
CA GLU A 472 17.19 -12.93 3.37
C GLU A 472 17.43 -11.67 2.52
N ASN A 473 18.52 -10.98 2.77
CA ASN A 473 18.99 -9.82 2.00
C ASN A 473 20.34 -10.12 1.39
N ARG A 474 20.50 -9.78 0.11
CA ARG A 474 21.76 -9.75 -0.60
C ARG A 474 21.82 -8.45 -1.37
N TRP A 475 22.69 -7.57 -0.93
CA TRP A 475 22.97 -6.31 -1.60
C TRP A 475 24.44 -6.24 -1.93
N TYR A 476 24.76 -5.91 -3.19
CA TYR A 476 26.12 -5.80 -3.69
C TYR A 476 26.28 -4.52 -4.50
N GLN A 477 27.45 -3.89 -4.35
CA GLN A 477 28.00 -2.99 -5.33
C GLN A 477 29.04 -3.78 -6.14
N ILE A 478 28.76 -4.05 -7.39
CA ILE A 478 29.63 -4.80 -8.28
C ILE A 478 30.88 -3.95 -8.55
N ARG A 479 32.04 -4.51 -8.24
CA ARG A 479 33.33 -3.85 -8.37
C ARG A 479 34.16 -4.52 -9.47
N ASN A 480 35.30 -3.94 -9.82
CA ASN A 480 36.30 -4.59 -10.63
C ASN A 480 37.26 -5.40 -9.73
N GLU A 481 37.42 -6.68 -9.99
CA GLU A 481 38.34 -7.55 -9.24
C GLU A 481 39.77 -7.00 -9.20
N PHE A 482 40.24 -6.40 -10.30
CA PHE A 482 41.56 -5.79 -10.41
C PHE A 482 41.83 -4.64 -9.45
N GLU A 483 40.80 -4.01 -8.88
CA GLU A 483 40.95 -2.96 -7.86
C GLU A 483 41.45 -3.52 -6.52
N PHE A 484 41.37 -4.81 -6.29
CA PHE A 484 41.74 -5.50 -5.05
C PHE A 484 43.01 -6.34 -5.18
N LEU A 485 43.64 -6.36 -6.35
CA LEU A 485 44.94 -7.01 -6.55
C LEU A 485 46.08 -6.10 -6.08
N PRO A 486 47.24 -6.65 -5.66
CA PRO A 486 48.41 -5.85 -5.33
C PRO A 486 48.86 -4.97 -6.51
N GLU A 487 49.36 -3.74 -6.20
CA GLU A 487 49.80 -2.77 -7.22
C GLU A 487 50.96 -3.29 -8.12
N ASP A 488 51.71 -4.28 -7.64
CA ASP A 488 52.82 -4.92 -8.34
C ASP A 488 52.40 -6.16 -9.16
N ASP A 489 51.09 -6.45 -9.23
CA ASP A 489 50.60 -7.51 -10.09
C ASP A 489 50.50 -7.02 -11.53
N GLU A 490 51.12 -7.77 -12.47
CA GLU A 490 51.13 -7.43 -13.89
C GLU A 490 49.72 -7.37 -14.51
N GLU A 491 48.72 -7.96 -13.86
CA GLU A 491 47.29 -7.90 -14.28
C GLU A 491 46.62 -6.57 -13.91
N VAL A 492 47.19 -5.77 -13.00
CA VAL A 492 46.64 -4.49 -12.56
C VAL A 492 46.86 -3.36 -13.57
N GLU A 493 47.86 -3.44 -14.44
CA GLU A 493 47.98 -2.49 -15.54
C GLU A 493 46.75 -2.54 -16.45
N ASN A 494 45.87 -1.55 -16.27
CA ASN A 494 44.74 -1.32 -17.18
C ASN A 494 45.15 -0.28 -18.23
N PRO A 495 45.86 -0.67 -19.32
CA PRO A 495 46.23 0.28 -20.33
C PRO A 495 44.95 0.73 -21.02
N PHE A 496 44.68 2.02 -20.94
CA PHE A 496 43.72 2.67 -21.81
C PHE A 496 44.18 2.38 -23.27
N ASP A 497 43.49 1.45 -23.90
CA ASP A 497 43.69 1.19 -25.32
C ASP A 497 43.24 2.44 -26.10
N PRO A 498 44.10 3.06 -26.91
CA PRO A 498 43.69 4.11 -27.83
C PRO A 498 42.58 3.68 -28.80
N ASN A 499 42.27 2.38 -28.91
CA ASN A 499 41.11 1.83 -29.61
C ASN A 499 39.87 1.73 -28.71
N LYS A 500 39.86 2.33 -27.49
CA LYS A 500 38.70 2.47 -26.63
C LYS A 500 38.19 1.20 -25.93
N VAL A 501 39.03 0.21 -25.69
CA VAL A 501 38.69 -1.01 -24.97
C VAL A 501 39.37 -1.00 -23.61
N TYR A 502 38.61 -1.02 -22.53
CA TYR A 502 39.13 -1.31 -21.21
C TYR A 502 39.22 -2.81 -21.02
N VAL A 503 40.44 -3.34 -20.98
CA VAL A 503 40.69 -4.79 -21.05
C VAL A 503 40.70 -5.48 -19.69
N ASN A 504 41.08 -4.78 -18.64
CA ASN A 504 41.19 -5.36 -17.30
C ASN A 504 39.94 -5.09 -16.47
N TYR A 505 38.88 -5.82 -16.76
CA TYR A 505 37.65 -5.79 -16.01
C TYR A 505 37.12 -7.21 -15.80
N ARG A 506 36.86 -7.52 -14.54
CA ARG A 506 36.11 -8.69 -14.12
C ARG A 506 35.12 -8.26 -13.03
N PRO A 507 33.79 -8.44 -13.25
CA PRO A 507 32.81 -8.13 -12.23
C PRO A 507 33.08 -8.99 -10.99
N PHE A 508 33.07 -8.38 -9.84
CA PHE A 508 33.45 -9.00 -8.57
C PHE A 508 32.57 -8.54 -7.43
N ILE A 509 32.14 -9.48 -6.59
CA ILE A 509 31.39 -9.23 -5.36
C ILE A 509 32.36 -9.32 -4.19
N HIS A 510 32.59 -8.19 -3.51
CA HIS A 510 33.46 -8.14 -2.36
C HIS A 510 32.70 -8.48 -1.08
N THR A 511 32.58 -9.76 -0.75
CA THR A 511 31.80 -10.27 0.41
C THR A 511 32.59 -10.37 1.71
N ASP A 512 33.84 -9.98 1.74
CA ASP A 512 34.66 -10.03 2.95
C ASP A 512 34.05 -9.28 4.13
N THR A 513 34.38 -9.72 5.34
CA THR A 513 33.87 -9.11 6.58
C THR A 513 34.23 -7.63 6.75
N ASN A 514 35.26 -7.17 6.07
CA ASN A 514 35.76 -5.80 6.11
C ASN A 514 35.34 -4.99 4.85
N SER A 515 34.26 -5.38 4.21
CA SER A 515 33.76 -4.71 3.02
C SER A 515 32.48 -3.91 3.30
N VAL A 516 32.39 -2.70 2.72
CA VAL A 516 31.18 -1.88 2.66
C VAL A 516 30.39 -2.13 1.36
N TYR A 517 30.90 -2.98 0.46
CA TYR A 517 30.35 -3.22 -0.87
C TYR A 517 29.37 -4.40 -0.92
N ALA A 518 29.15 -5.06 0.23
CA ALA A 518 28.19 -6.15 0.35
C ALA A 518 27.48 -6.12 1.70
N ASP A 519 26.16 -6.35 1.67
CA ASP A 519 25.34 -6.55 2.88
C ASP A 519 24.48 -7.81 2.70
N GLU A 520 24.89 -8.88 3.40
CA GLU A 520 24.23 -10.18 3.37
C GLU A 520 23.81 -10.59 4.77
N TYR A 521 22.52 -10.96 4.90
CA TYR A 521 22.05 -11.59 6.14
C TYR A 521 20.86 -12.51 5.89
N ILE A 522 20.72 -13.51 6.76
CA ILE A 522 19.53 -14.36 6.88
C ILE A 522 19.12 -14.33 8.35
N VAL A 523 17.86 -13.98 8.62
CA VAL A 523 17.31 -13.87 9.97
C VAL A 523 15.92 -14.48 10.07
N GLU A 524 15.57 -14.99 11.25
CA GLU A 524 14.31 -15.68 11.47
C GLU A 524 13.61 -15.16 12.75
N PRO A 525 13.16 -13.88 12.76
CA PRO A 525 12.39 -13.36 13.88
C PRO A 525 10.99 -13.97 13.97
N TYR A 526 10.39 -13.91 15.16
CA TYR A 526 9.01 -14.34 15.35
C TYR A 526 8.24 -13.40 16.28
N GLU A 527 6.95 -13.42 16.14
CA GLU A 527 6.06 -12.64 16.98
C GLU A 527 4.79 -13.40 17.33
N TYR A 528 4.19 -13.03 18.44
CA TYR A 528 2.83 -13.45 18.77
C TYR A 528 2.06 -12.31 19.44
N SER A 529 0.76 -12.37 19.29
CA SER A 529 -0.13 -11.40 19.90
C SER A 529 -1.41 -12.07 20.41
N ALA A 530 -2.01 -11.44 21.42
CA ALA A 530 -3.30 -11.83 21.95
C ALA A 530 -4.16 -10.60 22.18
N TYR A 531 -5.47 -10.73 21.99
CA TYR A 531 -6.38 -9.63 22.27
C TYR A 531 -7.70 -10.12 22.87
N ILE A 532 -8.37 -9.20 23.56
CA ILE A 532 -9.74 -9.34 24.02
C ILE A 532 -10.44 -7.99 23.86
N GLN A 533 -11.65 -8.00 23.31
CA GLN A 533 -12.48 -6.81 23.16
C GLN A 533 -13.95 -7.14 23.33
N ASP A 534 -14.71 -6.20 23.85
CA ASP A 534 -16.16 -6.29 23.97
C ASP A 534 -16.82 -5.10 23.26
N LYS A 535 -17.87 -5.40 22.50
CA LYS A 535 -18.80 -4.43 21.92
C LYS A 535 -20.08 -4.47 22.73
N LEU A 536 -20.29 -3.45 23.56
CA LEU A 536 -21.51 -3.23 24.32
C LEU A 536 -22.48 -2.38 23.52
N GLU A 537 -23.60 -2.94 23.12
CA GLU A 537 -24.72 -2.28 22.45
C GLU A 537 -25.87 -2.13 23.46
N HIS A 538 -26.15 -0.92 23.93
CA HIS A 538 -27.21 -0.66 24.90
C HIS A 538 -27.97 0.64 24.57
N ASN A 539 -29.24 0.48 24.18
CA ASN A 539 -30.10 1.58 23.71
C ASN A 539 -29.40 2.38 22.58
N GLU A 540 -29.24 3.69 22.79
CA GLU A 540 -28.62 4.61 21.82
C GLU A 540 -27.08 4.63 21.89
N MET A 541 -26.47 3.80 22.74
CA MET A 541 -25.03 3.80 22.99
C MET A 541 -24.36 2.51 22.54
N VAL A 542 -23.25 2.64 21.83
CA VAL A 542 -22.35 1.54 21.52
C VAL A 542 -20.96 1.89 22.06
N LEU A 543 -20.41 0.96 22.87
CA LEU A 543 -19.06 1.04 23.42
C LEU A 543 -18.22 -0.12 22.88
N ASN A 544 -17.11 0.20 22.25
CA ASN A 544 -16.07 -0.77 21.93
C ASN A 544 -14.88 -0.53 22.85
N TYR A 545 -14.47 -1.55 23.61
CA TYR A 545 -13.27 -1.47 24.43
C TYR A 545 -12.50 -2.77 24.40
N GLY A 546 -11.18 -2.67 24.40
CA GLY A 546 -10.34 -3.84 24.27
C GLY A 546 -8.90 -3.56 24.66
N ILE A 547 -8.17 -4.63 24.79
CA ILE A 547 -6.74 -4.63 25.09
C ILE A 547 -6.06 -5.66 24.19
N ARG A 548 -4.89 -5.28 23.70
CA ARG A 548 -4.02 -6.16 22.91
C ARG A 548 -2.65 -6.22 23.54
N TYR A 549 -2.07 -7.41 23.55
CA TYR A 549 -0.69 -7.70 23.91
C TYR A 549 0.06 -8.16 22.68
N ASP A 550 1.24 -7.57 22.40
CA ASP A 550 2.14 -7.95 21.33
C ASP A 550 3.51 -8.29 21.90
N TYR A 551 4.14 -9.32 21.34
CA TYR A 551 5.49 -9.79 21.65
C TYR A 551 6.25 -10.00 20.35
N PHE A 552 7.47 -9.49 20.27
CA PHE A 552 8.38 -9.66 19.14
C PHE A 552 9.77 -10.07 19.61
N ASN A 553 10.36 -11.11 18.98
CA ASN A 553 11.72 -11.56 19.24
C ASN A 553 12.57 -11.43 17.97
N PRO A 554 13.59 -10.57 17.93
CA PRO A 554 14.43 -10.33 16.76
C PRO A 554 15.38 -11.50 16.43
N ARG A 555 15.64 -12.43 17.34
CA ARG A 555 16.56 -13.58 17.18
C ARG A 555 17.91 -13.21 16.54
N THR A 556 18.54 -12.17 17.04
CA THR A 556 19.85 -11.71 16.57
C THR A 556 20.66 -11.11 17.72
N VAL A 557 21.90 -10.79 17.45
CA VAL A 557 22.84 -10.20 18.40
C VAL A 557 23.09 -8.73 18.12
N TYR A 558 23.71 -8.02 19.06
CA TYR A 558 24.17 -6.64 18.88
C TYR A 558 25.56 -6.43 19.51
N PRO A 559 26.37 -5.47 18.98
CA PRO A 559 27.69 -5.19 19.57
C PRO A 559 27.56 -4.41 20.88
N SER A 560 28.20 -4.90 21.92
CA SER A 560 28.17 -4.26 23.26
C SER A 560 28.93 -2.94 23.33
N LYS A 561 29.91 -2.71 22.42
CA LYS A 561 30.74 -1.49 22.36
C LYS A 561 30.56 -0.77 21.03
N ARG A 562 29.86 0.36 21.06
CA ARG A 562 29.68 1.20 19.89
C ARG A 562 30.97 1.87 19.38
N GLY A 563 31.99 1.99 20.22
CA GLY A 563 33.30 2.50 19.81
C GLY A 563 34.17 1.50 19.01
N ASN A 564 33.80 0.21 19.02
CA ASN A 564 34.51 -0.85 18.28
C ASN A 564 33.53 -2.01 17.93
N PRO A 565 32.50 -1.73 17.12
CA PRO A 565 31.37 -2.65 16.99
C PRO A 565 31.74 -3.99 16.32
N ALA A 566 32.64 -4.01 15.38
CA ALA A 566 33.09 -5.22 14.69
C ALA A 566 34.45 -5.75 15.21
N ASN A 567 34.96 -5.24 16.31
CA ASN A 567 36.33 -5.53 16.81
C ASN A 567 37.41 -5.28 15.74
N GLN A 568 37.21 -4.31 14.86
CA GLN A 568 38.15 -3.92 13.79
C GLN A 568 39.45 -3.43 14.35
N ILE A 569 39.41 -2.84 15.54
CA ILE A 569 40.60 -2.37 16.26
C ILE A 569 40.86 -3.40 17.37
N LEU A 570 42.07 -3.96 17.39
CA LEU A 570 42.46 -4.93 18.40
C LEU A 570 43.06 -4.20 19.62
N TYR A 571 42.52 -4.47 20.80
CA TYR A 571 42.98 -3.97 22.10
C TYR A 571 43.40 -5.14 23.00
N PRO A 572 44.57 -5.78 22.74
CA PRO A 572 44.96 -6.98 23.50
C PRO A 572 45.21 -6.70 24.99
N ASP A 573 45.62 -5.49 25.33
CA ASP A 573 45.89 -5.06 26.72
C ASP A 573 44.65 -4.45 27.42
N ASN A 574 43.57 -4.17 26.67
CA ASN A 574 42.33 -3.56 27.17
C ASN A 574 41.07 -4.30 26.59
N PRO A 575 40.82 -5.54 27.01
CA PRO A 575 39.74 -6.33 26.50
C PRO A 575 38.33 -5.73 26.74
N GLU A 576 38.19 -4.81 27.69
CA GLU A 576 36.97 -4.05 27.97
C GLU A 576 36.55 -3.11 26.81
N LEU A 577 37.48 -2.80 25.87
CA LEU A 577 37.18 -2.03 24.66
C LEU A 577 36.74 -2.90 23.49
N MET A 578 36.75 -4.23 23.67
CA MET A 578 36.26 -5.18 22.66
C MET A 578 34.77 -5.43 22.82
N SER A 579 34.07 -5.56 21.70
CA SER A 579 32.65 -5.91 21.69
C SER A 579 32.44 -7.39 22.02
N GLU A 580 31.46 -7.62 22.86
CA GLU A 580 30.71 -8.88 22.96
C GLU A 580 29.45 -8.77 22.14
N TYR A 581 28.85 -9.91 21.83
CA TYR A 581 27.65 -9.97 20.97
C TYR A 581 26.51 -10.69 21.70
N PRO A 582 25.91 -10.06 22.74
CA PRO A 582 24.76 -10.65 23.42
C PRO A 582 23.54 -10.71 22.51
N GLU A 583 22.63 -11.65 22.79
CA GLU A 583 21.33 -11.73 22.16
C GLU A 583 20.48 -10.50 22.49
N ALA A 584 19.72 -10.03 21.50
CA ALA A 584 18.79 -8.91 21.69
C ALA A 584 17.56 -9.36 22.50
N GLU A 585 17.14 -8.49 23.43
CA GLU A 585 15.96 -8.77 24.26
C GLU A 585 14.66 -8.66 23.45
N PRO A 586 13.69 -9.57 23.71
CA PRO A 586 12.38 -9.47 23.12
C PRO A 586 11.64 -8.18 23.51
N GLN A 587 10.83 -7.63 22.62
CA GLN A 587 10.01 -6.46 22.86
C GLN A 587 8.56 -6.86 23.16
N THR A 588 7.94 -6.18 24.12
CA THR A 588 6.54 -6.43 24.50
C THR A 588 5.77 -5.13 24.59
N GLN A 589 4.49 -5.14 24.16
CA GLN A 589 3.64 -3.96 24.17
C GLN A 589 2.21 -4.31 24.63
N ILE A 590 1.57 -3.35 25.29
CA ILE A 590 0.15 -3.43 25.66
C ILE A 590 -0.58 -2.23 25.07
N SER A 591 -1.63 -2.50 24.30
CA SER A 591 -2.39 -1.50 23.52
C SER A 591 -3.85 -1.44 23.98
N PRO A 592 -4.23 -0.52 24.89
CA PRO A 592 -5.62 -0.27 25.22
C PRO A 592 -6.30 0.51 24.08
N ARG A 593 -7.57 0.18 23.81
CA ARG A 593 -8.41 0.83 22.80
C ARG A 593 -9.81 1.03 23.32
N PHE A 594 -10.40 2.18 22.98
CA PHE A 594 -11.71 2.59 23.41
C PHE A 594 -12.42 3.36 22.31
N GLY A 595 -13.69 3.07 22.09
CA GLY A 595 -14.55 3.80 21.18
C GLY A 595 -15.97 3.86 21.71
N LEU A 596 -16.61 5.01 21.52
CA LEU A 596 -17.99 5.30 21.88
C LEU A 596 -18.71 5.82 20.65
N ALA A 597 -19.89 5.29 20.37
CA ALA A 597 -20.87 5.89 19.48
C ALA A 597 -22.17 6.13 20.27
N TYR A 598 -22.72 7.33 20.14
CA TYR A 598 -23.97 7.72 20.79
C TYR A 598 -24.94 8.28 19.75
N GLN A 599 -26.11 7.67 19.63
CA GLN A 599 -27.15 8.10 18.73
C GLN A 599 -27.84 9.34 19.32
N LEU A 600 -27.63 10.49 18.70
CA LEU A 600 -28.22 11.76 19.11
C LEU A 600 -29.68 11.86 18.66
N SER A 601 -30.01 11.23 17.53
CA SER A 601 -31.35 11.14 16.96
C SER A 601 -31.41 9.97 15.96
N ASP A 602 -32.57 9.71 15.39
CA ASP A 602 -32.75 8.68 14.35
C ASP A 602 -31.88 8.96 13.10
N ALA A 603 -31.32 10.14 12.96
CA ALA A 603 -30.51 10.54 11.80
C ALA A 603 -29.13 11.10 12.19
N ALA A 604 -28.70 10.96 13.44
CA ALA A 604 -27.42 11.52 13.89
C ALA A 604 -26.70 10.64 14.90
N VAL A 605 -25.39 10.41 14.69
CA VAL A 605 -24.51 9.66 15.59
C VAL A 605 -23.28 10.50 15.92
N LEU A 606 -23.02 10.73 17.20
CA LEU A 606 -21.78 11.28 17.74
C LEU A 606 -20.85 10.13 18.10
N ARG A 607 -19.58 10.21 17.71
CA ARG A 607 -18.59 9.22 18.08
C ARG A 607 -17.33 9.84 18.66
N PHE A 608 -16.71 9.09 19.56
CA PHE A 608 -15.41 9.39 20.16
C PHE A 608 -14.58 8.12 20.17
N SER A 609 -13.32 8.25 19.83
CA SER A 609 -12.41 7.12 19.96
C SER A 609 -11.02 7.53 20.46
N TYR A 610 -10.37 6.58 21.15
CA TYR A 610 -9.05 6.72 21.73
C TYR A 610 -8.31 5.39 21.65
N GLY A 611 -7.02 5.42 21.29
CA GLY A 611 -6.25 4.20 21.23
C GLY A 611 -4.75 4.41 21.24
N HIS A 612 -4.05 3.37 21.74
CA HIS A 612 -2.62 3.21 21.61
C HIS A 612 -2.34 2.18 20.51
N PHE A 613 -1.44 2.53 19.59
CA PHE A 613 -1.06 1.70 18.46
C PHE A 613 0.44 1.56 18.43
N PHE A 614 0.92 0.33 18.22
CA PHE A 614 2.31 -0.01 18.21
C PHE A 614 2.66 -0.77 16.93
N GLN A 615 3.86 -0.50 16.42
CA GLN A 615 4.43 -1.21 15.30
C GLN A 615 5.94 -1.33 15.48
N MET A 616 6.50 -2.53 15.27
CA MET A 616 7.94 -2.67 15.21
C MET A 616 8.47 -1.87 14.02
N PRO A 617 9.64 -1.23 14.16
CA PRO A 617 10.30 -0.58 13.02
C PRO A 617 10.49 -1.56 11.85
N PRO A 618 10.66 -1.05 10.63
CA PRO A 618 11.03 -1.86 9.46
C PRO A 618 12.20 -2.81 9.80
N MET A 619 12.09 -4.06 9.35
CA MET A 619 13.04 -5.09 9.77
C MET A 619 14.46 -4.84 9.26
N TYR A 620 14.64 -4.15 8.10
CA TYR A 620 15.98 -3.75 7.66
C TYR A 620 16.73 -2.93 8.70
N ALA A 621 16.03 -2.09 9.47
CA ALA A 621 16.64 -1.26 10.50
C ALA A 621 17.19 -2.04 11.71
N MET A 622 16.79 -3.31 11.86
CA MET A 622 17.33 -4.19 12.90
C MET A 622 18.51 -5.01 12.41
N TYR A 623 18.59 -5.36 11.12
CA TYR A 623 19.49 -6.38 10.61
C TYR A 623 20.54 -5.90 9.61
N GLN A 624 20.36 -4.71 9.01
CA GLN A 624 21.32 -4.13 8.06
C GLN A 624 22.74 -4.09 8.66
N ASN A 625 23.75 -4.42 7.85
CA ASN A 625 25.15 -4.51 8.25
C ASN A 625 25.33 -5.44 9.47
N GLY A 626 24.87 -6.68 9.34
CA GLY A 626 24.98 -7.70 10.38
C GLY A 626 26.42 -8.11 10.75
N LYS A 627 27.42 -7.69 9.96
CA LYS A 627 28.86 -7.83 10.26
C LYS A 627 29.35 -6.72 11.18
N PHE A 628 28.57 -5.68 11.45
CA PHE A 628 28.86 -4.50 12.27
C PHE A 628 30.08 -3.71 11.81
N PHE A 629 30.51 -3.87 10.57
CA PHE A 629 31.71 -3.21 10.04
C PHE A 629 31.46 -1.70 9.85
N VAL A 630 32.43 -0.88 10.24
CA VAL A 630 32.42 0.56 10.02
C VAL A 630 33.41 0.89 8.91
N GLY A 631 32.93 1.51 7.83
CA GLY A 631 33.74 1.90 6.69
C GLY A 631 34.84 2.94 7.05
N PRO A 632 35.80 3.12 6.13
CA PRO A 632 36.96 3.99 6.39
C PRO A 632 36.61 5.48 6.41
N ASP A 633 35.52 5.89 5.82
CA ASP A 633 35.10 7.27 5.72
C ASP A 633 34.00 7.63 6.72
N ASP A 634 33.99 8.88 7.18
CA ASP A 634 32.96 9.41 8.06
C ASP A 634 31.60 9.43 7.31
N TYR A 635 30.51 9.07 8.02
CA TYR A 635 29.14 9.04 7.53
C TYR A 635 28.88 8.06 6.37
N GLN A 636 29.82 7.19 6.05
CA GLN A 636 29.65 6.18 4.99
C GLN A 636 28.74 5.02 5.42
N THR A 637 28.75 4.67 6.71
CA THR A 637 28.14 3.44 7.22
C THR A 637 26.90 3.74 8.05
N THR A 638 25.80 3.02 7.77
CA THR A 638 24.64 2.90 8.65
C THR A 638 24.50 1.44 9.11
N MET A 639 24.21 1.23 10.38
CA MET A 639 24.17 -0.06 11.04
C MET A 639 22.79 -0.33 11.63
N GLY A 640 22.28 -1.55 11.47
CA GLY A 640 21.09 -2.05 12.11
C GLY A 640 21.20 -2.09 13.62
N ASN A 641 20.05 -2.10 14.29
CA ASN A 641 19.97 -2.15 15.75
C ASN A 641 18.89 -3.11 16.22
N ALA A 642 19.29 -4.29 16.64
CA ALA A 642 18.38 -5.32 17.14
C ALA A 642 17.65 -4.94 18.45
N GLN A 643 18.08 -3.87 19.14
CA GLN A 643 17.48 -3.37 20.38
C GLN A 643 16.41 -2.28 20.13
N LEU A 644 15.98 -2.05 18.88
CA LEU A 644 14.92 -1.11 18.56
C LEU A 644 13.63 -1.48 19.29
N LYS A 645 12.98 -0.46 19.83
CA LYS A 645 11.65 -0.56 20.45
C LYS A 645 10.57 -0.38 19.42
N ALA A 646 9.36 -0.86 19.73
CA ALA A 646 8.19 -0.55 18.92
C ALA A 646 7.93 0.96 18.88
N GLN A 647 7.65 1.47 17.68
CA GLN A 647 7.12 2.81 17.48
C GLN A 647 5.69 2.88 18.02
N LYS A 648 5.24 4.04 18.46
CA LYS A 648 3.96 4.22 19.16
C LYS A 648 3.19 5.41 18.63
N THR A 649 1.91 5.23 18.37
CA THR A 649 0.94 6.32 18.15
C THR A 649 -0.12 6.33 19.24
N VAL A 650 -0.45 7.52 19.75
CA VAL A 650 -1.62 7.76 20.58
C VAL A 650 -2.59 8.63 19.77
N GLN A 651 -3.78 8.12 19.50
CA GLN A 651 -4.76 8.79 18.64
C GLN A 651 -6.04 9.10 19.40
N TYR A 652 -6.59 10.29 19.10
CA TYR A 652 -7.89 10.78 19.56
C TYR A 652 -8.72 11.17 18.34
N GLU A 653 -10.00 10.85 18.37
CA GLU A 653 -10.93 11.22 17.31
C GLU A 653 -12.29 11.58 17.90
N VAL A 654 -12.92 12.63 17.35
CA VAL A 654 -14.33 12.97 17.54
C VAL A 654 -14.97 13.12 16.18
N GLY A 655 -16.11 12.47 15.96
CA GLY A 655 -16.82 12.54 14.70
C GLY A 655 -18.33 12.63 14.88
N VAL A 656 -18.99 13.19 13.88
CA VAL A 656 -20.47 13.24 13.77
C VAL A 656 -20.85 12.74 12.40
N TRP A 657 -21.70 11.73 12.36
CA TRP A 657 -22.43 11.33 11.16
C TRP A 657 -23.84 11.87 11.23
N GLN A 658 -24.35 12.47 10.15
CA GLN A 658 -25.67 13.07 10.06
C GLN A 658 -26.34 12.72 8.74
N GLY A 659 -27.45 12.01 8.78
CA GLY A 659 -28.41 11.93 7.67
C GLY A 659 -29.18 13.23 7.56
N LEU A 660 -28.99 13.97 6.48
CA LEU A 660 -29.69 15.24 6.23
C LEU A 660 -31.04 15.00 5.54
N THR A 661 -31.10 13.99 4.66
CA THR A 661 -32.32 13.48 4.02
C THR A 661 -32.16 11.98 3.81
N GLU A 662 -33.18 11.30 3.31
CA GLU A 662 -33.10 9.88 2.91
C GLU A 662 -32.06 9.61 1.80
N SER A 663 -31.64 10.64 1.08
CA SER A 663 -30.70 10.57 -0.05
C SER A 663 -29.39 11.30 0.20
N LEU A 664 -29.20 12.00 1.30
CA LEU A 664 -28.04 12.82 1.58
C LEU A 664 -27.54 12.60 3.00
N SER A 665 -26.29 12.19 3.14
CA SER A 665 -25.59 12.09 4.42
C SER A 665 -24.30 12.91 4.44
N MET A 666 -23.89 13.30 5.63
CA MET A 666 -22.66 14.04 5.90
C MET A 666 -21.96 13.42 7.11
N GLU A 667 -20.66 13.30 7.03
CA GLU A 667 -19.81 12.88 8.13
C GLU A 667 -18.68 13.89 8.30
N VAL A 668 -18.46 14.32 9.54
CA VAL A 668 -17.33 15.17 9.92
C VAL A 668 -16.55 14.47 11.02
N ALA A 669 -15.23 14.38 10.87
CA ALA A 669 -14.33 13.85 11.88
C ALA A 669 -13.17 14.82 12.12
N VAL A 670 -12.78 15.00 13.37
CA VAL A 670 -11.59 15.73 13.79
C VAL A 670 -10.72 14.78 14.56
N TYR A 671 -9.43 14.74 14.21
CA TYR A 671 -8.48 13.83 14.84
C TYR A 671 -7.19 14.53 15.24
N TYR A 672 -6.54 13.94 16.26
CA TYR A 672 -5.23 14.31 16.72
C TYR A 672 -4.41 13.05 17.01
N ARG A 673 -3.16 13.04 16.56
CA ARG A 673 -2.22 11.92 16.75
C ARG A 673 -0.90 12.44 17.28
N ASP A 674 -0.40 11.80 18.34
CA ASP A 674 0.98 11.93 18.83
C ASP A 674 1.76 10.66 18.49
N ILE A 675 2.91 10.81 17.85
CA ILE A 675 3.73 9.71 17.35
C ILE A 675 5.08 9.78 18.06
N PHE A 676 5.44 8.70 18.76
CA PHE A 676 6.63 8.59 19.60
C PHE A 676 7.52 7.46 19.13
N ASP A 677 8.79 7.53 19.51
CA ASP A 677 9.78 6.47 19.27
C ASP A 677 9.91 6.13 17.77
N LEU A 678 9.69 7.10 16.87
CA LEU A 678 9.85 6.91 15.44
C LEU A 678 11.29 6.55 15.11
N LEU A 679 11.45 5.69 14.10
CA LEU A 679 12.75 5.28 13.60
C LEU A 679 13.55 6.49 13.09
N SER A 680 14.77 6.60 13.53
CA SER A 680 15.78 7.62 13.23
C SER A 680 17.17 7.00 13.20
N THR A 681 18.20 7.78 12.88
CA THR A 681 19.60 7.36 12.94
C THR A 681 20.36 8.22 13.94
N GLN A 682 21.06 7.57 14.87
CA GLN A 682 21.94 8.21 15.84
C GLN A 682 23.40 8.06 15.40
N ILE A 683 24.16 9.16 15.51
CA ILE A 683 25.58 9.16 15.17
C ILE A 683 26.40 8.66 16.36
N PHE A 684 27.31 7.73 16.10
CA PHE A 684 28.33 7.24 17.01
C PHE A 684 29.70 7.48 16.43
N THR A 685 30.70 7.55 17.31
CA THR A 685 32.09 7.69 16.93
C THR A 685 32.89 6.49 17.44
N THR A 686 33.67 5.88 16.58
CA THR A 686 34.55 4.76 16.93
C THR A 686 35.78 5.26 17.70
N TYR A 687 36.53 4.34 18.32
CA TYR A 687 37.78 4.71 19.06
C TYR A 687 38.88 5.26 18.15
N ASN A 688 38.83 5.05 16.85
CA ASN A 688 39.68 5.69 15.83
C ASN A 688 39.01 6.89 15.14
N GLU A 689 38.03 7.52 15.81
CA GLU A 689 37.36 8.76 15.43
C GLU A 689 36.50 8.71 14.14
N ARG A 690 36.09 7.51 13.67
CA ARG A 690 35.17 7.40 12.56
C ARG A 690 33.73 7.57 13.00
N LYS A 691 32.98 8.40 12.28
CA LYS A 691 31.56 8.65 12.54
C LYS A 691 30.67 7.75 11.67
N TYR A 692 29.72 7.08 12.30
CA TYR A 692 28.77 6.19 11.62
C TYR A 692 27.37 6.28 12.25
N GLY A 693 26.34 5.85 11.50
CA GLY A 693 24.97 5.84 11.94
C GLY A 693 24.54 4.52 12.53
N VAL A 694 23.71 4.56 13.59
CA VAL A 694 22.99 3.39 14.11
C VAL A 694 21.52 3.74 14.22
N TYR A 695 20.66 2.87 13.71
CA TYR A 695 19.22 3.06 13.84
C TYR A 695 18.79 3.14 15.32
N SER A 696 17.86 4.03 15.61
CA SER A 696 17.41 4.34 16.98
C SER A 696 15.98 4.86 16.99
N ASN A 697 15.33 4.80 18.15
CA ASN A 697 13.99 5.36 18.36
C ASN A 697 14.12 6.79 18.91
N LYS A 698 14.32 7.79 18.07
CA LYS A 698 14.61 9.17 18.45
C LYS A 698 13.59 10.20 17.98
N ASP A 699 12.92 9.92 16.86
CA ASP A 699 12.07 10.89 16.23
C ASP A 699 10.67 10.94 16.87
N TYR A 700 10.05 12.09 16.72
CA TYR A 700 8.70 12.40 17.19
C TYR A 700 7.93 13.11 16.07
N GLY A 701 6.62 12.88 16.03
CA GLY A 701 5.71 13.56 15.12
C GLY A 701 4.37 13.84 15.74
N ASN A 702 3.64 14.79 15.18
CA ASN A 702 2.23 14.97 15.47
C ASN A 702 1.44 15.30 14.22
N VAL A 703 0.21 14.85 14.20
CA VAL A 703 -0.73 15.12 13.12
C VAL A 703 -2.06 15.54 13.69
N LYS A 704 -2.69 16.52 13.05
CA LYS A 704 -4.05 16.96 13.35
C LYS A 704 -4.78 17.22 12.04
N GLY A 705 -6.06 16.88 12.00
CA GLY A 705 -6.83 17.10 10.80
C GLY A 705 -8.33 17.08 11.00
N LEU A 706 -9.01 17.49 9.95
CA LEU A 706 -10.46 17.45 9.80
C LEU A 706 -10.78 16.73 8.49
N GLU A 707 -11.69 15.79 8.57
CA GLU A 707 -12.24 15.05 7.43
C GLU A 707 -13.73 15.43 7.28
N LEU A 708 -14.14 15.64 6.04
CA LEU A 708 -15.54 15.83 5.67
C LEU A 708 -15.86 14.87 4.54
N LYS A 709 -16.91 14.08 4.73
CA LYS A 709 -17.48 13.22 3.70
C LYS A 709 -18.94 13.60 3.47
N VAL A 710 -19.36 13.66 2.21
CA VAL A 710 -20.76 13.87 1.82
C VAL A 710 -21.13 12.83 0.78
N ASP A 711 -22.17 12.07 1.06
CA ASP A 711 -22.74 11.07 0.17
C ASP A 711 -24.15 11.49 -0.24
N PHE A 712 -24.38 11.56 -1.54
CA PHE A 712 -25.70 11.75 -2.12
C PHE A 712 -26.01 10.61 -3.08
N VAL A 713 -27.09 9.87 -2.81
CA VAL A 713 -27.54 8.77 -3.68
C VAL A 713 -29.05 8.89 -3.85
N LYS A 714 -29.49 9.10 -5.09
CA LYS A 714 -30.91 9.15 -5.43
C LYS A 714 -31.15 8.58 -6.82
N ASP A 715 -31.99 7.56 -6.88
CA ASP A 715 -32.34 6.84 -8.12
C ASP A 715 -31.10 6.41 -8.90
N ARG A 716 -30.84 7.05 -10.04
CA ARG A 716 -29.75 6.81 -10.98
C ARG A 716 -28.55 7.74 -10.83
N PHE A 717 -28.61 8.65 -9.89
CA PHE A 717 -27.60 9.66 -9.65
C PHE A 717 -26.92 9.42 -8.31
N SER A 718 -25.60 9.41 -8.31
CA SER A 718 -24.78 9.33 -7.10
C SER A 718 -23.70 10.41 -7.13
N ALA A 719 -23.45 11.04 -5.99
CA ALA A 719 -22.35 11.97 -5.81
C ALA A 719 -21.66 11.71 -4.48
N PHE A 720 -20.35 11.60 -4.50
CA PHE A 720 -19.50 11.37 -3.33
C PHE A 720 -18.45 12.47 -3.27
N MET A 721 -18.26 13.06 -2.11
CA MET A 721 -17.28 14.11 -1.87
C MET A 721 -16.48 13.78 -0.61
N ASN A 722 -15.16 13.78 -0.74
CA ASN A 722 -14.22 13.64 0.36
C ASN A 722 -13.33 14.89 0.42
N TYR A 723 -13.23 15.49 1.60
CA TYR A 723 -12.32 16.60 1.86
C TYR A 723 -11.50 16.33 3.10
N THR A 724 -10.20 16.60 3.02
CA THR A 724 -9.27 16.49 4.15
C THR A 724 -8.52 17.82 4.32
N LEU A 725 -8.53 18.33 5.54
CA LEU A 725 -7.59 19.34 6.01
C LEU A 725 -6.65 18.68 7.01
N GLN A 726 -5.34 18.67 6.74
CA GLN A 726 -4.40 18.07 7.69
C GLN A 726 -3.13 18.91 7.87
N TYR A 727 -2.49 18.69 9.01
CA TYR A 727 -1.18 19.22 9.38
C TYR A 727 -0.33 18.05 9.89
N SER A 728 0.66 17.64 9.12
CA SER A 728 1.62 16.58 9.49
C SER A 728 2.99 17.17 9.78
N ARG A 729 3.49 16.99 10.99
CA ARG A 729 4.78 17.54 11.42
C ARG A 729 5.61 16.49 12.13
N GLY A 730 6.94 16.54 11.93
CA GLY A 730 7.88 15.63 12.57
C GLY A 730 9.30 16.19 12.58
N ASN A 731 10.22 15.40 13.09
CA ASN A 731 11.64 15.76 13.14
C ASN A 731 12.40 15.39 11.85
N ALA A 732 11.87 14.42 11.07
CA ALA A 732 12.51 13.96 9.85
C ALA A 732 11.49 13.21 8.96
N ASP A 733 11.60 13.36 7.64
CA ASP A 733 10.78 12.62 6.66
C ASP A 733 11.12 11.14 6.63
N ASN A 734 12.41 10.82 6.73
CA ASN A 734 12.92 9.46 6.73
C ASN A 734 13.95 9.24 7.84
N PRO A 735 14.27 7.98 8.18
CA PRO A 735 15.15 7.67 9.31
C PRO A 735 16.60 8.17 9.21
N SER A 736 17.14 8.36 7.99
CA SER A 736 18.52 8.78 7.77
C SER A 736 18.69 10.29 7.61
N GLN A 737 17.62 11.06 7.39
CA GLN A 737 17.70 12.48 7.02
C GLN A 737 18.62 13.32 7.92
N ASN A 738 18.55 13.17 9.23
CA ASN A 738 19.43 13.90 10.16
C ASN A 738 20.88 13.42 10.11
N PHE A 739 21.12 12.15 9.82
CA PHE A 739 22.44 11.58 9.61
C PHE A 739 23.07 12.12 8.31
N ASP A 740 22.31 12.11 7.22
CA ASP A 740 22.73 12.59 5.90
C ASP A 740 23.05 14.09 5.95
N ARG A 741 22.22 14.89 6.61
CA ARG A 741 22.48 16.32 6.84
C ARG A 741 23.77 16.56 7.61
N SER A 742 24.01 15.80 8.67
CA SER A 742 25.25 15.91 9.46
C SER A 742 26.49 15.52 8.65
N GLY A 743 26.39 14.56 7.74
CA GLY A 743 27.43 14.18 6.77
C GLY A 743 27.69 15.27 5.72
N GLY A 744 26.66 15.99 5.31
CA GLY A 744 26.72 17.15 4.41
C GLY A 744 27.08 18.48 5.11
N VAL A 745 27.50 18.45 6.39
CA VAL A 745 27.86 19.63 7.19
C VAL A 745 26.68 20.58 7.45
N LEU A 746 25.46 20.07 7.38
CA LEU A 746 24.24 20.83 7.68
C LEU A 746 23.81 20.60 9.14
N ASP A 747 23.13 21.60 9.71
CA ASP A 747 22.58 21.49 11.06
C ASP A 747 21.52 20.39 11.17
N PRO A 748 21.50 19.59 12.25
CA PRO A 748 20.45 18.63 12.49
C PRO A 748 19.10 19.33 12.74
N ILE A 749 18.00 18.68 12.40
CA ILE A 749 16.65 19.19 12.60
C ILE A 749 16.29 19.06 14.08
N THR A 750 16.20 20.19 14.78
CA THR A 750 15.95 20.26 16.25
C THR A 750 14.52 20.62 16.62
N ARG A 751 13.65 20.87 15.64
CA ARG A 751 12.23 21.23 15.82
C ARG A 751 11.34 20.48 14.84
N LEU A 752 10.05 20.52 15.09
CA LEU A 752 9.06 19.93 14.19
C LEU A 752 8.94 20.78 12.91
N ILE A 753 9.17 20.13 11.78
CA ILE A 753 8.98 20.69 10.44
C ILE A 753 7.74 20.08 9.78
N PRO A 754 7.15 20.71 8.76
CA PRO A 754 6.19 20.02 7.90
C PRO A 754 6.83 18.78 7.29
N MET A 755 6.11 17.67 7.20
CA MET A 755 6.59 16.49 6.50
C MET A 755 6.44 16.66 4.99
N SER A 756 7.25 16.01 4.19
CA SER A 756 7.19 16.10 2.73
C SER A 756 5.82 15.73 2.13
N TRP A 757 4.98 15.01 2.88
CA TRP A 757 3.58 14.71 2.54
C TRP A 757 2.55 15.57 3.28
N ASP A 758 2.93 16.70 3.87
CA ASP A 758 2.04 17.63 4.58
C ASP A 758 1.17 18.43 3.60
N GLN A 759 0.29 17.76 2.87
CA GLN A 759 -0.68 18.36 1.96
C GLN A 759 -1.85 18.93 2.78
N ARG A 760 -2.02 20.26 2.73
CA ARG A 760 -3.00 20.96 3.57
C ARG A 760 -4.43 20.64 3.22
N HIS A 761 -4.74 20.64 1.93
CA HIS A 761 -6.08 20.44 1.41
C HIS A 761 -6.07 19.35 0.35
N THR A 762 -6.88 18.33 0.55
CA THR A 762 -7.18 17.29 -0.43
C THR A 762 -8.67 17.25 -0.63
N PHE A 763 -9.12 17.35 -1.87
CA PHE A 763 -10.53 17.33 -2.22
C PHE A 763 -10.75 16.38 -3.39
N ASN A 764 -11.58 15.35 -3.18
CA ASN A 764 -11.97 14.38 -4.19
C ASN A 764 -13.49 14.38 -4.31
N THR A 765 -13.99 14.48 -5.55
CA THR A 765 -15.44 14.42 -5.79
C THR A 765 -15.74 13.50 -6.97
N THR A 766 -16.68 12.59 -6.79
CA THR A 766 -17.15 11.66 -7.82
C THR A 766 -18.63 11.89 -8.07
N ILE A 767 -19.00 12.06 -9.32
CA ILE A 767 -20.38 12.19 -9.78
C ILE A 767 -20.64 11.08 -10.78
N ALA A 768 -21.62 10.22 -10.48
CA ALA A 768 -22.02 9.12 -11.34
C ALA A 768 -23.49 9.22 -11.73
N TYR A 769 -23.75 8.94 -13.00
CA TYR A 769 -25.10 8.77 -13.54
C TYR A 769 -25.17 7.50 -14.34
N GLY A 770 -26.07 6.59 -13.98
CA GLY A 770 -26.19 5.27 -14.61
C GLY A 770 -27.61 4.97 -15.09
N MET A 771 -27.70 4.29 -16.20
CA MET A 771 -28.90 3.64 -16.73
C MET A 771 -28.61 2.15 -16.95
N ASP A 772 -29.68 1.34 -17.20
CA ASP A 772 -29.54 -0.11 -17.38
C ASP A 772 -28.57 -0.54 -18.50
N ALA A 773 -28.33 0.34 -19.48
CA ALA A 773 -27.47 0.07 -20.62
C ALA A 773 -26.20 0.92 -20.68
N TRP A 774 -26.12 2.01 -19.96
CA TRP A 774 -24.94 2.87 -19.99
C TRP A 774 -24.76 3.66 -18.69
N GLY A 775 -23.55 4.05 -18.41
CA GLY A 775 -23.24 4.91 -17.28
C GLY A 775 -22.05 5.81 -17.58
N VAL A 776 -22.00 6.95 -16.87
CA VAL A 776 -20.88 7.89 -16.91
C VAL A 776 -20.55 8.33 -15.48
N THR A 777 -19.27 8.30 -15.15
CA THR A 777 -18.73 8.80 -13.88
C THR A 777 -17.67 9.82 -14.18
N LEU A 778 -17.69 10.93 -13.45
CA LEU A 778 -16.65 11.96 -13.46
C LEU A 778 -16.08 12.05 -12.06
N THR A 779 -14.76 12.09 -11.95
CA THR A 779 -14.06 12.31 -10.68
C THR A 779 -13.12 13.49 -10.81
N GLY A 780 -13.28 14.47 -9.94
CA GLY A 780 -12.42 15.64 -9.84
C GLY A 780 -11.53 15.56 -8.63
N TYR A 781 -10.27 15.94 -8.79
CA TYR A 781 -9.24 15.99 -7.75
C TYR A 781 -8.69 17.40 -7.64
N TYR A 782 -8.54 17.88 -6.41
CA TYR A 782 -7.80 19.10 -6.09
C TYR A 782 -6.92 18.85 -4.90
N ASP A 783 -5.61 19.06 -5.07
CA ASP A 783 -4.59 18.91 -4.07
C ASP A 783 -3.81 20.21 -3.91
N SER A 784 -3.73 20.73 -2.68
CA SER A 784 -2.75 21.76 -2.37
C SER A 784 -1.35 21.15 -2.47
N GLY A 785 -0.37 21.96 -2.89
CA GLY A 785 1.01 21.48 -2.98
C GLY A 785 1.53 20.88 -1.68
N THR A 786 2.42 19.92 -1.79
CA THR A 786 3.21 19.39 -0.68
C THR A 786 4.48 20.23 -0.45
N PRO A 787 5.12 20.17 0.74
CA PRO A 787 6.36 20.89 0.99
C PRO A 787 7.51 20.41 0.11
N PHE A 788 8.43 21.34 -0.19
CA PHE A 788 9.70 21.06 -0.84
C PHE A 788 10.83 21.83 -0.16
N ASN A 789 12.08 21.48 -0.49
CA ASN A 789 13.28 22.18 -0.01
C ASN A 789 13.58 23.32 -0.96
N TRP A 790 13.20 24.55 -0.58
CA TRP A 790 13.69 25.72 -1.29
C TRP A 790 15.14 25.99 -0.89
N GLU A 791 16.00 26.24 -1.88
CA GLU A 791 17.43 26.50 -1.70
C GLU A 791 17.79 27.80 -2.42
N PRO A 792 18.62 28.68 -1.81
CA PRO A 792 19.11 29.88 -2.46
C PRO A 792 20.13 29.53 -3.55
N LEU A 793 20.46 30.50 -4.39
CA LEU A 793 21.61 30.38 -5.27
C LEU A 793 22.90 30.35 -4.45
N ASP A 794 23.88 29.53 -4.85
CA ASP A 794 25.20 29.37 -4.26
C ASP A 794 26.05 30.66 -4.27
N ILE A 795 25.70 31.65 -5.06
CA ILE A 795 26.31 33.02 -5.01
C ILE A 795 25.61 33.96 -4.02
N SER A 796 24.51 33.50 -3.41
CA SER A 796 23.78 34.31 -2.42
C SER A 796 24.47 34.23 -1.05
N ILE A 797 24.44 35.33 -0.29
CA ILE A 797 24.85 35.35 1.13
C ILE A 797 23.96 34.43 1.99
N LEU A 798 22.81 33.98 1.46
CA LEU A 798 21.93 33.04 2.13
C LEU A 798 22.40 31.60 2.01
N ASP A 799 23.32 31.31 1.11
CA ASP A 799 23.90 29.95 0.94
C ASP A 799 24.65 29.47 2.18
N ASP A 800 25.22 30.41 2.92
CA ASP A 800 25.87 30.11 4.22
C ASP A 800 24.87 29.75 5.35
N ILE A 801 23.57 29.86 5.10
CA ILE A 801 22.51 29.56 6.08
C ILE A 801 22.01 28.13 5.92
N SER A 802 22.11 27.33 6.98
CA SER A 802 21.53 26.00 7.03
C SER A 802 20.01 26.08 7.12
N PHE A 803 19.31 26.05 5.98
CA PHE A 803 17.86 26.00 5.95
C PHE A 803 17.34 24.66 6.44
N LEU A 804 16.19 24.70 7.12
CA LEU A 804 15.44 23.49 7.45
C LEU A 804 14.79 22.93 6.18
N PRO A 805 14.69 21.62 6.04
CA PRO A 805 13.97 21.02 4.91
C PRO A 805 12.46 21.32 4.97
N ASN A 806 11.78 21.12 3.86
CA ASN A 806 10.33 21.31 3.72
C ASN A 806 9.89 22.75 4.09
N ASN A 807 10.66 23.74 3.64
CA ASN A 807 10.53 25.15 4.01
C ASN A 807 9.58 25.95 3.11
N GLU A 808 9.19 25.42 1.96
CA GLU A 808 8.23 26.01 1.02
C GLU A 808 7.24 24.96 0.48
N TYR A 809 6.17 25.38 -0.22
CA TYR A 809 5.13 24.51 -0.78
C TYR A 809 5.06 24.61 -2.29
N MET A 810 4.90 23.48 -2.94
CA MET A 810 4.67 23.38 -4.38
C MET A 810 3.32 23.99 -4.78
N PRO A 811 3.12 24.31 -6.08
CA PRO A 811 1.82 24.70 -6.62
C PRO A 811 0.74 23.64 -6.38
N SER A 812 -0.53 24.07 -6.37
CA SER A 812 -1.67 23.14 -6.28
C SER A 812 -1.92 22.45 -7.62
N THR A 813 -2.41 21.22 -7.57
CA THR A 813 -2.75 20.40 -8.73
C THR A 813 -4.27 20.25 -8.87
N PHE A 814 -4.73 20.06 -10.10
CA PHE A 814 -6.14 19.81 -10.41
C PHE A 814 -6.25 18.83 -11.58
N SER A 815 -7.05 17.78 -11.41
CA SER A 815 -7.32 16.80 -12.46
C SER A 815 -8.79 16.40 -12.48
N VAL A 816 -9.25 15.98 -13.65
CA VAL A 816 -10.59 15.38 -13.83
C VAL A 816 -10.45 14.11 -14.64
N ASP A 817 -11.01 13.03 -14.10
CA ASP A 817 -11.04 11.71 -14.72
C ASP A 817 -12.48 11.31 -15.07
N MET A 818 -12.62 10.45 -16.05
CA MET A 818 -13.92 9.96 -16.53
C MET A 818 -13.91 8.45 -16.73
N ASN A 819 -15.00 7.81 -16.33
CA ASN A 819 -15.34 6.44 -16.71
C ASN A 819 -16.70 6.44 -17.40
N ALA A 820 -16.79 5.86 -18.59
CA ALA A 820 -18.03 5.71 -19.31
C ALA A 820 -18.14 4.28 -19.86
N HIS A 821 -19.33 3.73 -19.83
CA HIS A 821 -19.55 2.40 -20.37
C HIS A 821 -20.89 2.28 -21.10
N TYR A 822 -20.95 1.32 -22.02
CA TYR A 822 -22.19 0.92 -22.70
C TYR A 822 -22.28 -0.60 -22.69
N PHE A 823 -23.44 -1.15 -22.25
CA PHE A 823 -23.70 -2.56 -22.10
C PHE A 823 -24.75 -3.05 -23.11
N PHE A 824 -24.40 -4.07 -23.87
CA PHE A 824 -25.27 -4.76 -24.79
C PHE A 824 -25.66 -6.13 -24.22
N ARG A 825 -26.96 -6.39 -24.06
CA ARG A 825 -27.45 -7.72 -23.75
C ARG A 825 -27.44 -8.59 -24.99
N LEU A 826 -26.69 -9.67 -24.94
CA LEU A 826 -26.62 -10.68 -26.00
C LEU A 826 -27.61 -11.83 -25.70
N ARG A 827 -27.65 -12.84 -26.55
CA ARG A 827 -28.48 -14.02 -26.36
C ARG A 827 -27.90 -14.93 -25.26
N ASN A 828 -28.73 -15.68 -24.52
CA ASN A 828 -28.37 -16.65 -23.49
C ASN A 828 -27.65 -16.03 -22.29
N ASN A 829 -28.17 -14.96 -21.72
CA ASN A 829 -27.61 -14.23 -20.58
C ASN A 829 -26.15 -13.67 -20.76
N MET A 830 -25.65 -13.69 -21.99
CA MET A 830 -24.36 -13.07 -22.27
C MET A 830 -24.49 -11.56 -22.34
N GLY A 831 -23.47 -10.85 -21.93
CA GLY A 831 -23.35 -9.39 -22.01
C GLY A 831 -22.05 -8.97 -22.68
N LEU A 832 -22.10 -7.86 -23.40
CA LEU A 832 -20.92 -7.21 -23.98
C LEU A 832 -20.89 -5.76 -23.51
N LYS A 833 -19.88 -5.40 -22.73
CA LYS A 833 -19.67 -4.06 -22.21
C LYS A 833 -18.49 -3.43 -22.94
N PHE A 834 -18.69 -2.23 -23.46
CA PHE A 834 -17.61 -1.37 -23.94
C PHE A 834 -17.36 -0.29 -22.91
N GLY A 835 -16.10 -0.10 -22.52
CA GLY A 835 -15.66 0.88 -21.56
C GLY A 835 -14.73 1.92 -22.19
N LEU A 836 -14.82 3.15 -21.73
CA LEU A 836 -13.89 4.23 -21.99
C LEU A 836 -13.50 4.85 -20.66
N GLN A 837 -12.25 4.76 -20.32
CA GLN A 837 -11.64 5.49 -19.20
C GLN A 837 -10.77 6.60 -19.78
N ALA A 838 -10.84 7.78 -19.17
CA ALA A 838 -10.01 8.92 -19.53
C ALA A 838 -9.47 9.56 -18.25
N TYR A 839 -8.17 9.69 -18.16
CA TYR A 839 -7.48 10.30 -17.03
C TYR A 839 -6.90 11.64 -17.46
N ASN A 840 -6.91 12.61 -16.55
CA ASN A 840 -6.49 13.98 -16.82
C ASN A 840 -7.09 14.52 -18.14
N ILE A 841 -8.45 14.45 -18.25
CA ILE A 841 -9.15 14.80 -19.50
C ILE A 841 -8.89 16.22 -19.96
N LEU A 842 -8.47 17.10 -19.05
CA LEU A 842 -8.15 18.50 -19.34
C LEU A 842 -6.74 18.69 -19.92
N ASP A 843 -5.90 17.64 -19.93
CA ASP A 843 -4.49 17.66 -20.34
C ASP A 843 -3.66 18.72 -19.58
N GLY A 844 -4.01 18.92 -18.28
CA GLY A 844 -3.32 19.86 -17.40
C GLY A 844 -1.93 19.33 -17.02
N LEU A 845 -0.94 20.22 -17.00
CA LEU A 845 0.38 19.95 -16.44
C LEU A 845 0.29 20.13 -14.92
N ASN A 846 0.33 19.04 -14.19
CA ASN A 846 0.32 19.01 -12.73
C ASN A 846 1.73 18.70 -12.22
N ASP A 847 2.25 19.52 -11.31
CA ASP A 847 3.60 19.38 -10.78
C ASP A 847 3.70 18.16 -9.85
N ALA A 848 4.51 17.19 -10.21
CA ALA A 848 4.87 16.04 -9.35
C ALA A 848 6.00 16.40 -8.38
N TRP A 849 6.97 17.17 -8.86
CA TRP A 849 8.05 17.81 -8.09
C TRP A 849 8.55 19.06 -8.83
N VAL A 850 9.33 19.90 -8.16
CA VAL A 850 9.72 21.23 -8.64
C VAL A 850 11.22 21.47 -8.50
N ASP A 851 11.74 22.41 -9.28
CA ASP A 851 13.11 22.94 -9.08
C ASP A 851 13.23 23.59 -7.69
N SER A 852 14.29 23.25 -6.95
CA SER A 852 14.50 23.70 -5.57
C SER A 852 14.65 25.24 -5.43
N ARG A 853 15.02 25.93 -6.50
CA ARG A 853 15.27 27.39 -6.50
C ARG A 853 14.06 28.19 -6.90
N THR A 854 13.29 27.70 -7.87
CA THR A 854 12.12 28.43 -8.41
C THR A 854 10.79 28.01 -7.81
N GLY A 855 10.70 26.76 -7.29
CA GLY A 855 9.44 26.16 -6.83
C GLY A 855 8.46 25.84 -7.94
N GLN A 856 8.92 25.70 -9.17
CA GLN A 856 8.10 25.38 -10.35
C GLN A 856 8.74 24.26 -11.18
N ALA A 857 7.91 23.44 -11.80
CA ALA A 857 8.39 22.47 -12.78
C ALA A 857 8.84 23.15 -14.07
N TYR A 858 9.86 22.61 -14.72
CA TYR A 858 10.38 23.11 -16.03
C TYR A 858 10.81 24.57 -16.03
N ASN A 859 11.08 25.17 -14.90
CA ASN A 859 11.46 26.56 -14.76
C ASN A 859 12.68 26.68 -13.83
N SER A 860 13.87 26.49 -14.34
CA SER A 860 15.12 26.53 -13.61
C SER A 860 15.88 27.82 -13.83
N ILE A 861 16.63 28.29 -12.82
CA ILE A 861 17.54 29.42 -12.95
C ILE A 861 18.85 28.89 -13.52
N ILE A 862 19.13 29.27 -14.78
CA ILE A 862 20.35 28.90 -15.50
C ILE A 862 21.31 30.09 -15.47
N ARG A 863 22.55 29.90 -15.08
CA ARG A 863 23.60 30.94 -15.01
C ARG A 863 24.64 30.70 -16.09
N ASP A 864 25.41 31.73 -16.41
CA ASP A 864 26.51 31.63 -17.37
C ASP A 864 27.51 30.54 -17.00
N ASN A 865 27.85 30.40 -15.70
CA ASN A 865 28.74 29.36 -15.22
C ASN A 865 28.18 27.92 -15.42
N ASP A 866 26.88 27.76 -15.38
CA ASP A 866 26.22 26.46 -15.61
C ASP A 866 26.34 26.09 -17.10
N ILE A 867 26.19 27.09 -17.99
CA ILE A 867 26.38 26.93 -19.43
C ILE A 867 27.86 26.70 -19.75
N ASP A 868 28.77 27.47 -19.16
CA ASP A 868 30.22 27.34 -19.33
C ASP A 868 30.78 26.02 -18.81
N GLY A 869 30.09 25.42 -17.80
CA GLY A 869 30.42 24.09 -17.24
C GLY A 869 29.84 22.92 -18.01
N HIS A 870 29.01 23.17 -19.02
CA HIS A 870 28.37 22.15 -19.82
C HIS A 870 29.18 21.85 -21.10
N TYR A 871 29.69 20.62 -21.21
CA TYR A 871 30.50 20.15 -22.34
C TYR A 871 29.75 19.05 -23.08
N SER A 872 29.25 19.37 -24.28
CA SER A 872 28.47 18.40 -25.06
C SER A 872 28.49 18.77 -26.54
N ASP A 873 28.45 17.78 -27.40
CA ASP A 873 28.29 17.93 -28.84
C ASP A 873 26.85 17.58 -29.33
N PHE A 874 25.94 17.19 -28.42
CA PHE A 874 24.61 16.71 -28.78
C PHE A 874 23.43 17.28 -28.00
N ASN A 875 23.66 17.95 -26.86
CA ASN A 875 22.59 18.56 -26.03
C ASN A 875 23.04 19.88 -25.43
N GLU A 876 22.08 20.67 -24.97
CA GLU A 876 22.31 21.94 -24.26
C GLU A 876 22.12 21.74 -22.74
N TYR A 877 22.64 22.67 -21.93
CA TYR A 877 22.48 22.60 -20.46
C TYR A 877 21.00 22.58 -20.05
N VAL A 878 20.14 23.28 -20.77
CA VAL A 878 18.70 23.33 -20.50
C VAL A 878 18.05 21.95 -20.52
N ASP A 879 18.54 21.02 -21.35
CA ASP A 879 18.05 19.65 -21.39
C ASP A 879 18.28 18.88 -20.06
N THR A 880 19.33 19.25 -19.33
CA THR A 880 19.65 18.57 -18.04
C THR A 880 18.70 18.94 -16.91
N VAL A 881 18.08 20.12 -16.97
CA VAL A 881 17.16 20.65 -15.97
C VAL A 881 15.68 20.53 -16.37
N HIS A 882 15.39 20.29 -17.64
CA HIS A 882 14.03 20.06 -18.15
C HIS A 882 13.67 18.58 -18.08
N ASP A 883 13.44 18.10 -16.87
CA ASP A 883 13.07 16.72 -16.58
C ASP A 883 11.56 16.51 -16.72
N PRO A 884 11.06 15.68 -17.68
CA PRO A 884 9.64 15.46 -17.88
C PRO A 884 8.93 14.78 -16.69
N SER A 885 9.69 14.13 -15.79
CA SER A 885 9.14 13.56 -14.57
C SER A 885 8.74 14.60 -13.52
N MET A 886 9.08 15.90 -13.75
CA MET A 886 8.56 17.00 -12.94
C MET A 886 7.04 17.15 -13.05
N TYR A 887 6.44 16.60 -14.10
CA TYR A 887 5.00 16.57 -14.27
C TYR A 887 4.42 15.18 -14.10
N GLU A 888 3.19 15.13 -13.59
CA GLU A 888 2.38 13.92 -13.59
C GLU A 888 2.00 13.51 -15.03
N ALA A 889 1.39 12.33 -15.17
CA ALA A 889 1.04 11.79 -16.47
C ALA A 889 0.09 12.73 -17.25
N PRO A 890 0.33 12.96 -18.56
CA PRO A 890 -0.57 13.71 -19.41
C PRO A 890 -1.87 12.93 -19.66
N ARG A 891 -2.80 13.54 -20.40
CA ARG A 891 -4.09 12.92 -20.72
C ARG A 891 -3.94 11.53 -21.34
N TYR A 892 -4.62 10.55 -20.72
CA TYR A 892 -4.60 9.14 -21.06
C TYR A 892 -6.01 8.62 -21.35
N PHE A 893 -6.17 7.84 -22.42
CA PHE A 893 -7.41 7.15 -22.74
C PHE A 893 -7.19 5.65 -22.77
N LYS A 894 -8.11 4.90 -22.17
CA LYS A 894 -8.17 3.43 -22.20
C LYS A 894 -9.54 2.98 -22.68
N PHE A 895 -9.55 2.14 -23.69
CA PHE A 895 -10.74 1.46 -24.19
C PHE A 895 -10.75 0.03 -23.70
N SER A 896 -11.87 -0.45 -23.21
CA SER A 896 -12.05 -1.83 -22.82
C SER A 896 -13.24 -2.49 -23.50
N MET A 897 -13.16 -3.81 -23.64
CA MET A 897 -14.24 -4.66 -24.10
C MET A 897 -14.35 -5.87 -23.17
N ASP A 898 -15.49 -6.00 -22.52
CA ASP A 898 -15.76 -7.04 -21.54
C ASP A 898 -16.90 -7.93 -22.02
N LEU A 899 -16.63 -9.22 -22.17
CA LEU A 899 -17.62 -10.25 -22.46
C LEU A 899 -17.97 -10.97 -21.17
N THR A 900 -19.24 -10.93 -20.75
CA THR A 900 -19.76 -11.63 -19.57
C THR A 900 -20.71 -12.76 -19.96
N PHE A 901 -20.73 -13.85 -19.21
CA PHE A 901 -21.56 -15.01 -19.43
C PHE A 901 -21.93 -15.76 -18.15
#